data_ea4197684b47e6a59777dfa3fcc08515
#
_entry.id   ea4197684b47e6a59777dfa3fcc08515
#
_cell.length_a   1.000
_cell.length_b   1.000
_cell.length_c   1.000
_cell.angle_alpha   90.00
_cell.angle_beta   90.00
_cell.angle_gamma   90.00
#
_symmetry.space_group_name_H-M   'P 1'
#
loop_
_entity.id
_entity.type
_entity.pdbx_description
1 polymer ?
#
loop_
_entity_poly.entity_id
_entity_poly.type
_entity_poly.pdbx_seq_one_letter_code
_entity_poly.pdbx_strand_id
1 'polypeptide(L)'
;MVHAQHQGPLNVTGRNFVYDYKTNTFVVTGDAVVTQQATILTADEIDLARNKRELHAKGRVHIVDPLSEIRAREGRLNLPDETGTLTDATISNYNRTYRLQGARVRKLPGQRYSVLDGVFTTCGSEPGTPDWSISADQMDVHVGDTATARGAHFNILGYPVLYSPYAVFPADTSRHSGFLAPRIGQSGLRGFQLLQPYYWAIDRSSDASFALDVETSQRVGGLAEYRLVTGQDNYFVLDGAFYDESLRSAQNRQGDIVDTQISDPHIPVDRWDIIAMARQHVTDDLVAYGDATTVSDQLLLRELNVWTLSRTATSHIFFPRQFQLMRNALSDFGLIDSYQNGYLQVAGTYNQDLIQPQTFALQTLPEILLSGRKDLLGGLLYTDYDITGDDFSRPSAQSGLRLDLNPRLTLPWRLGDYVYGFGTLGLRETMYDTAGHEIVVTPVGQNGLLYNNGLSLGALAPGGFQSRELIYGSAGVASEIEKVYALKWGSVEKLKHTIEPFVTYTYVPNFDQSSLPLFDETDRVEGRSLFVYGATSRIFLKLSPRRAVQGESPEAASAEPQDEGATHPFMARSFVNGSAVEEILRFSLTHAYDTTHAVAKGSSRFSDLDLVATAFPANTLAIGGQLTYSPQASTIHYASTYLNFHPWWFNKSKVTTGSYLLLSYNYVGPGPDSKPGVNAALSQFMTLQAYYELFNRVAVLFGPAYDFTTHRLLSAEYGIRIKPPCNCWAFDMGITDTVNPNETQFQFRLSLGGLGSVGKSPFARIPFQSHMGVLPASYY
;
A
#
# COMPACT_ATOMS: atom_id res chain seq x y z
N MET A 1 14.29 -33.03 -11.27
CA MET A 1 13.42 -33.73 -10.30
C MET A 1 12.83 -34.96 -10.95
N VAL A 2 12.89 -36.09 -10.27
CA VAL A 2 12.63 -37.44 -10.75
C VAL A 2 11.20 -37.55 -11.29
N HIS A 3 11.05 -37.91 -12.56
CA HIS A 3 9.77 -38.34 -13.13
C HIS A 3 9.35 -39.62 -12.41
N ALA A 4 8.34 -39.52 -11.55
CA ALA A 4 7.66 -40.70 -11.02
C ALA A 4 6.95 -41.38 -12.22
N GLN A 5 7.46 -42.53 -12.61
CA GLN A 5 6.80 -43.39 -13.57
C GLN A 5 5.41 -43.73 -13.06
N HIS A 6 4.38 -43.42 -13.84
CA HIS A 6 3.01 -43.84 -13.62
C HIS A 6 2.90 -45.38 -13.75
N GLN A 7 3.16 -46.08 -12.64
CA GLN A 7 3.11 -47.55 -12.57
C GLN A 7 1.89 -48.01 -11.74
N GLY A 8 0.74 -47.39 -11.92
CA GLY A 8 -0.50 -47.91 -11.30
C GLY A 8 -1.22 -48.92 -12.19
N PRO A 9 -2.01 -49.82 -11.60
CA PRO A 9 -2.82 -50.76 -12.39
C PRO A 9 -3.81 -49.99 -13.27
N LEU A 10 -3.93 -50.43 -14.53
CA LEU A 10 -4.92 -49.93 -15.47
C LEU A 10 -6.21 -50.71 -15.27
N ASN A 11 -7.27 -50.04 -14.83
CA ASN A 11 -8.61 -50.62 -14.74
C ASN A 11 -9.45 -50.17 -15.93
N VAL A 12 -10.14 -51.13 -16.57
CA VAL A 12 -10.99 -50.86 -17.72
C VAL A 12 -12.38 -51.48 -17.45
N THR A 13 -13.41 -50.69 -17.64
CA THR A 13 -14.82 -51.12 -17.50
C THR A 13 -15.63 -50.68 -18.71
N GLY A 14 -16.68 -51.39 -19.00
CA GLY A 14 -17.59 -51.11 -20.12
C GLY A 14 -18.66 -52.20 -20.25
N ARG A 15 -19.66 -52.02 -21.13
CA ARG A 15 -20.76 -53.00 -21.30
C ARG A 15 -20.32 -54.21 -22.11
N ASN A 16 -19.52 -53.99 -23.16
CA ASN A 16 -19.06 -55.09 -24.04
C ASN A 16 -17.54 -55.02 -24.18
N PHE A 17 -16.94 -56.21 -24.15
CA PHE A 17 -15.49 -56.41 -24.38
C PHE A 17 -15.31 -57.40 -25.53
N VAL A 18 -14.63 -56.95 -26.57
CA VAL A 18 -14.29 -57.79 -27.74
C VAL A 18 -12.79 -57.73 -27.96
N TYR A 19 -12.17 -58.90 -28.19
CA TYR A 19 -10.77 -58.91 -28.58
C TYR A 19 -10.69 -59.08 -30.11
N ASP A 20 -10.13 -58.09 -30.80
CA ASP A 20 -9.89 -58.15 -32.24
C ASP A 20 -8.50 -58.74 -32.51
N TYR A 21 -8.48 -59.95 -33.06
CA TYR A 21 -7.25 -60.67 -33.39
C TYR A 21 -6.49 -60.07 -34.56
N LYS A 22 -7.14 -59.29 -35.46
CA LYS A 22 -6.50 -58.66 -36.59
C LYS A 22 -5.66 -57.45 -36.19
N THR A 23 -6.18 -56.65 -35.28
CA THR A 23 -5.54 -55.41 -34.77
C THR A 23 -4.78 -55.65 -33.49
N ASN A 24 -4.93 -56.82 -32.84
CA ASN A 24 -4.35 -57.15 -31.54
C ASN A 24 -4.75 -56.21 -30.46
N THR A 25 -6.00 -55.78 -30.45
CA THR A 25 -6.59 -54.79 -29.52
C THR A 25 -7.79 -55.33 -28.77
N PHE A 26 -7.99 -54.83 -27.53
CA PHE A 26 -9.22 -55.00 -26.80
C PHE A 26 -10.12 -53.81 -27.13
N VAL A 27 -11.26 -54.07 -27.73
CA VAL A 27 -12.31 -53.07 -28.01
C VAL A 27 -13.32 -53.08 -26.89
N VAL A 28 -13.51 -51.97 -26.21
CA VAL A 28 -14.46 -51.77 -25.13
C VAL A 28 -15.52 -50.79 -25.59
N THR A 29 -16.79 -51.17 -25.57
CA THR A 29 -17.91 -50.32 -26.01
C THR A 29 -18.99 -50.21 -24.95
N GLY A 30 -19.75 -49.13 -25.02
CA GLY A 30 -20.87 -48.85 -24.11
C GLY A 30 -20.43 -48.37 -22.76
N ASP A 31 -20.34 -47.05 -22.61
CA ASP A 31 -19.85 -46.34 -21.43
C ASP A 31 -18.47 -46.85 -20.98
N ALA A 32 -17.56 -46.90 -21.95
CA ALA A 32 -16.21 -47.38 -21.72
C ALA A 32 -15.43 -46.39 -20.81
N VAL A 33 -14.84 -46.92 -19.73
CA VAL A 33 -14.07 -46.14 -18.75
C VAL A 33 -12.72 -46.79 -18.53
N VAL A 34 -11.68 -45.97 -18.59
CA VAL A 34 -10.31 -46.32 -18.21
C VAL A 34 -9.89 -45.50 -17.04
N THR A 35 -9.46 -46.15 -15.95
CA THR A 35 -8.92 -45.46 -14.78
C THR A 35 -7.49 -45.89 -14.52
N GLN A 36 -6.61 -44.91 -14.32
CA GLN A 36 -5.23 -45.11 -13.93
C GLN A 36 -4.85 -44.06 -12.89
N GLN A 37 -4.62 -44.50 -11.67
CA GLN A 37 -4.40 -43.59 -10.53
C GLN A 37 -5.55 -42.57 -10.39
N ALA A 38 -5.26 -41.26 -10.44
CA ALA A 38 -6.26 -40.18 -10.35
C ALA A 38 -6.82 -39.73 -11.71
N THR A 39 -6.37 -40.35 -12.82
CA THR A 39 -6.87 -40.02 -14.18
C THR A 39 -8.01 -40.95 -14.56
N ILE A 40 -9.12 -40.39 -15.01
CA ILE A 40 -10.31 -41.07 -15.52
C ILE A 40 -10.52 -40.66 -16.96
N LEU A 41 -10.59 -41.62 -17.87
CA LEU A 41 -10.97 -41.43 -19.26
C LEU A 41 -12.26 -42.16 -19.55
N THR A 42 -13.24 -41.47 -20.12
CA THR A 42 -14.52 -42.04 -20.59
C THR A 42 -14.68 -41.79 -22.08
N ALA A 43 -15.27 -42.74 -22.81
CA ALA A 43 -15.59 -42.61 -24.23
C ALA A 43 -16.72 -43.59 -24.64
N ASP A 44 -17.28 -43.42 -25.84
CA ASP A 44 -18.24 -44.36 -26.40
C ASP A 44 -17.59 -45.70 -26.76
N GLU A 45 -16.38 -45.66 -27.30
CA GLU A 45 -15.55 -46.80 -27.70
C GLU A 45 -14.09 -46.55 -27.31
N ILE A 46 -13.43 -47.55 -26.78
CA ILE A 46 -11.99 -47.54 -26.45
C ILE A 46 -11.31 -48.78 -27.04
N ASP A 47 -10.39 -48.55 -27.93
CA ASP A 47 -9.49 -49.57 -28.44
C ASP A 47 -8.19 -49.53 -27.62
N LEU A 48 -7.91 -50.57 -26.87
CA LEU A 48 -6.69 -50.69 -26.07
C LEU A 48 -5.76 -51.73 -26.67
N ALA A 49 -4.55 -51.31 -27.06
CA ALA A 49 -3.55 -52.23 -27.52
C ALA A 49 -3.19 -53.30 -26.47
N ARG A 50 -2.91 -54.53 -26.90
CA ARG A 50 -2.61 -55.65 -25.99
C ARG A 50 -1.42 -55.39 -25.06
N ASN A 51 -0.47 -54.59 -25.52
CA ASN A 51 0.67 -54.16 -24.69
C ASN A 51 0.26 -53.14 -23.60
N LYS A 52 -1.00 -52.70 -23.57
CA LYS A 52 -1.60 -51.69 -22.65
C LYS A 52 -0.88 -50.34 -22.68
N ARG A 53 -0.17 -50.03 -23.76
CA ARG A 53 0.55 -48.75 -23.90
C ARG A 53 -0.18 -47.73 -24.75
N GLU A 54 -0.87 -48.17 -25.79
CA GLU A 54 -1.59 -47.29 -26.72
C GLU A 54 -3.11 -47.48 -26.52
N LEU A 55 -3.80 -46.36 -26.48
CA LEU A 55 -5.23 -46.28 -26.34
C LEU A 55 -5.82 -45.36 -27.42
N HIS A 56 -6.86 -45.81 -28.10
CA HIS A 56 -7.61 -45.02 -29.05
C HIS A 56 -9.06 -44.88 -28.54
N ALA A 57 -9.45 -43.70 -28.12
CA ALA A 57 -10.79 -43.37 -27.62
C ALA A 57 -11.59 -42.66 -28.70
N LYS A 58 -12.84 -43.08 -28.92
CA LYS A 58 -13.73 -42.53 -29.94
C LYS A 58 -15.10 -42.19 -29.36
N GLY A 59 -15.65 -41.04 -29.79
CA GLY A 59 -16.94 -40.53 -29.40
C GLY A 59 -16.98 -40.05 -27.95
N ARG A 60 -17.39 -38.83 -27.73
CA ARG A 60 -17.55 -38.19 -26.41
C ARG A 60 -16.40 -38.43 -25.44
N VAL A 61 -15.17 -38.35 -25.95
CA VAL A 61 -13.97 -38.55 -25.13
C VAL A 61 -13.91 -37.48 -24.04
N HIS A 62 -13.82 -37.93 -22.78
CA HIS A 62 -13.71 -37.06 -21.63
C HIS A 62 -12.62 -37.60 -20.68
N ILE A 63 -11.59 -36.80 -20.46
CA ILE A 63 -10.45 -37.11 -19.60
C ILE A 63 -10.46 -36.14 -18.43
N VAL A 64 -10.40 -36.65 -17.24
CA VAL A 64 -10.29 -35.86 -16.01
C VAL A 64 -9.04 -36.31 -15.26
N ASP A 65 -8.14 -35.40 -15.03
CA ASP A 65 -6.99 -35.56 -14.16
C ASP A 65 -7.02 -34.51 -13.00
N PRO A 66 -6.17 -34.60 -11.98
CA PRO A 66 -6.20 -33.67 -10.84
C PRO A 66 -6.02 -32.19 -11.23
N LEU A 67 -5.45 -31.89 -12.39
CA LEU A 67 -5.10 -30.54 -12.83
C LEU A 67 -5.96 -30.06 -13.99
N SER A 68 -6.51 -30.99 -14.84
CA SER A 68 -7.19 -30.62 -16.08
C SER A 68 -8.41 -31.48 -16.39
N GLU A 69 -9.33 -30.91 -17.15
CA GLU A 69 -10.46 -31.54 -17.77
C GLU A 69 -10.33 -31.40 -19.29
N ILE A 70 -10.33 -32.50 -20.01
CA ILE A 70 -10.20 -32.53 -21.48
C ILE A 70 -11.43 -33.20 -22.08
N ARG A 71 -12.06 -32.56 -23.05
CA ARG A 71 -13.13 -33.11 -23.86
C ARG A 71 -12.69 -33.09 -25.32
N ALA A 72 -12.89 -34.21 -26.02
CA ALA A 72 -12.52 -34.35 -27.42
C ALA A 72 -13.50 -35.25 -28.17
N ARG A 73 -13.51 -35.16 -29.49
CA ARG A 73 -14.24 -36.10 -30.34
C ARG A 73 -13.53 -37.44 -30.43
N GLU A 74 -12.21 -37.44 -30.52
CA GLU A 74 -11.35 -38.60 -30.68
C GLU A 74 -9.99 -38.35 -30.03
N GLY A 75 -9.39 -39.39 -29.43
CA GLY A 75 -8.10 -39.30 -28.79
C GLY A 75 -7.24 -40.54 -28.97
N ARG A 76 -5.99 -40.39 -29.41
CA ARG A 76 -4.97 -41.43 -29.39
C ARG A 76 -3.92 -41.08 -28.35
N LEU A 77 -3.81 -41.91 -27.32
CA LEU A 77 -2.98 -41.64 -26.17
C LEU A 77 -1.94 -42.74 -25.96
N ASN A 78 -0.74 -42.34 -25.62
CA ASN A 78 0.31 -43.22 -25.12
C ASN A 78 0.33 -43.06 -23.58
N LEU A 79 -0.15 -44.06 -22.87
CA LEU A 79 -0.34 -43.99 -21.42
C LEU A 79 0.99 -43.88 -20.66
N PRO A 80 2.06 -44.68 -20.97
CA PRO A 80 3.33 -44.56 -20.28
C PRO A 80 4.00 -43.21 -20.36
N ASP A 81 3.90 -42.57 -21.54
CA ASP A 81 4.60 -41.31 -21.83
C ASP A 81 3.70 -40.08 -21.60
N GLU A 82 2.44 -40.29 -21.21
CA GLU A 82 1.41 -39.25 -21.08
C GLU A 82 1.26 -38.34 -22.31
N THR A 83 1.51 -38.90 -23.48
CA THR A 83 1.46 -38.16 -24.74
C THR A 83 0.25 -38.60 -25.57
N GLY A 84 -0.12 -37.80 -26.54
CA GLY A 84 -1.22 -38.17 -27.41
C GLY A 84 -1.62 -37.09 -28.40
N THR A 85 -2.59 -37.44 -29.24
CA THR A 85 -3.23 -36.52 -30.19
C THR A 85 -4.73 -36.59 -29.97
N LEU A 86 -5.32 -35.42 -29.83
CA LEU A 86 -6.77 -35.23 -29.62
C LEU A 86 -7.34 -34.43 -30.80
N THR A 87 -8.51 -34.78 -31.26
CA THR A 87 -9.20 -34.11 -32.36
C THR A 87 -10.43 -33.39 -31.83
N ASP A 88 -10.63 -32.15 -32.26
CA ASP A 88 -11.70 -31.25 -31.79
C ASP A 88 -11.74 -31.19 -30.25
N ALA A 89 -10.63 -30.81 -29.66
CA ALA A 89 -10.44 -30.88 -28.23
C ALA A 89 -10.65 -29.52 -27.54
N THR A 90 -11.24 -29.60 -26.34
CA THR A 90 -11.34 -28.49 -25.38
C THR A 90 -10.66 -28.90 -24.09
N ILE A 91 -9.71 -28.12 -23.65
CA ILE A 91 -8.95 -28.30 -22.41
C ILE A 91 -9.27 -27.15 -21.48
N SER A 92 -9.60 -27.45 -20.22
CA SER A 92 -9.77 -26.50 -19.16
C SER A 92 -9.05 -27.00 -17.90
N ASN A 93 -8.59 -26.10 -17.04
CA ASN A 93 -8.14 -26.51 -15.71
C ASN A 93 -9.35 -26.84 -14.81
N TYR A 94 -9.10 -27.54 -13.70
CA TYR A 94 -10.16 -27.97 -12.77
C TYR A 94 -11.03 -26.81 -12.28
N ASN A 95 -10.42 -25.64 -12.02
CA ASN A 95 -11.14 -24.43 -11.60
C ASN A 95 -11.77 -23.66 -12.77
N ARG A 96 -11.61 -24.17 -13.99
CA ARG A 96 -12.15 -23.56 -15.25
C ARG A 96 -11.76 -22.10 -15.43
N THR A 97 -10.56 -21.73 -14.98
CA THR A 97 -10.04 -20.36 -15.09
C THR A 97 -9.52 -20.03 -16.50
N TYR A 98 -9.22 -21.05 -17.31
CA TYR A 98 -8.93 -20.89 -18.74
C TYR A 98 -9.56 -22.02 -19.58
N ARG A 99 -9.72 -21.74 -20.86
CA ARG A 99 -10.18 -22.68 -21.87
C ARG A 99 -9.28 -22.59 -23.11
N LEU A 100 -8.75 -23.73 -23.53
CA LEU A 100 -7.97 -23.90 -24.74
C LEU A 100 -8.72 -24.87 -25.65
N GLN A 101 -9.01 -24.45 -26.87
CA GLN A 101 -9.69 -25.25 -27.88
C GLN A 101 -8.79 -25.40 -29.12
N GLY A 102 -8.88 -26.52 -29.81
CA GLY A 102 -8.16 -26.68 -31.05
C GLY A 102 -8.71 -27.83 -31.91
N ALA A 103 -8.61 -27.68 -33.23
CA ALA A 103 -8.99 -28.72 -34.17
C ALA A 103 -8.11 -29.96 -33.99
N ARG A 104 -6.83 -29.77 -33.74
CA ARG A 104 -5.89 -30.83 -33.37
C ARG A 104 -5.01 -30.40 -32.24
N VAL A 105 -5.04 -31.17 -31.16
CA VAL A 105 -4.22 -30.94 -29.96
C VAL A 105 -3.28 -32.09 -29.75
N ARG A 106 -1.99 -31.81 -29.73
CA ARG A 106 -0.93 -32.75 -29.38
C ARG A 106 -0.53 -32.53 -27.92
N LYS A 107 -0.85 -33.50 -27.08
CA LYS A 107 -0.38 -33.50 -25.69
C LYS A 107 1.04 -34.03 -25.64
N LEU A 108 1.92 -33.30 -24.99
CA LEU A 108 3.32 -33.64 -24.74
C LEU A 108 3.47 -34.02 -23.24
N PRO A 109 4.61 -34.61 -22.82
CA PRO A 109 4.82 -34.97 -21.43
C PRO A 109 4.65 -33.76 -20.49
N GLY A 110 4.03 -33.98 -19.35
CA GLY A 110 3.62 -32.94 -18.42
C GLY A 110 2.41 -32.15 -18.93
N GLN A 111 2.29 -30.89 -18.55
CA GLN A 111 1.17 -30.00 -18.91
C GLN A 111 1.51 -29.15 -20.17
N ARG A 112 2.01 -29.80 -21.24
CA ARG A 112 2.38 -29.13 -22.50
C ARG A 112 1.43 -29.55 -23.61
N TYR A 113 0.99 -28.57 -24.38
CA TYR A 113 0.07 -28.75 -25.49
C TYR A 113 0.52 -27.98 -26.72
N SER A 114 0.59 -28.64 -27.88
CA SER A 114 0.76 -28.00 -29.19
C SER A 114 -0.57 -28.09 -29.92
N VAL A 115 -1.15 -26.96 -30.28
CA VAL A 115 -2.53 -26.80 -30.73
C VAL A 115 -2.52 -26.18 -32.13
N LEU A 116 -3.18 -26.80 -33.07
CA LEU A 116 -3.44 -26.25 -34.41
C LEU A 116 -4.83 -25.68 -34.44
N ASP A 117 -5.00 -24.53 -35.10
CA ASP A 117 -6.24 -23.75 -35.13
C ASP A 117 -6.76 -23.52 -33.70
N GLY A 118 -5.85 -22.98 -32.85
CA GLY A 118 -6.06 -22.85 -31.42
C GLY A 118 -6.86 -21.62 -31.06
N VAL A 119 -7.72 -21.74 -30.03
CA VAL A 119 -8.42 -20.61 -29.38
C VAL A 119 -8.19 -20.70 -27.89
N PHE A 120 -7.59 -19.67 -27.32
CA PHE A 120 -7.38 -19.52 -25.89
C PHE A 120 -8.21 -18.38 -25.31
N THR A 121 -8.82 -18.60 -24.15
CA THR A 121 -9.54 -17.55 -23.39
C THR A 121 -9.56 -17.85 -21.90
N THR A 122 -9.64 -16.81 -21.08
CA THR A 122 -9.95 -16.91 -19.64
C THR A 122 -11.40 -16.52 -19.33
N CYS A 123 -12.20 -16.22 -20.34
CA CYS A 123 -13.61 -15.91 -20.20
C CYS A 123 -14.44 -17.19 -20.05
N GLY A 124 -14.75 -17.52 -18.80
CA GLY A 124 -15.80 -18.44 -18.40
C GLY A 124 -15.80 -19.85 -19.00
N SER A 125 -16.53 -20.74 -18.34
CA SER A 125 -16.74 -22.12 -18.73
C SER A 125 -18.01 -22.34 -19.57
N GLU A 126 -18.79 -21.27 -19.81
CA GLU A 126 -20.03 -21.37 -20.56
C GLU A 126 -19.75 -21.73 -22.03
N PRO A 127 -20.50 -22.67 -22.64
CA PRO A 127 -20.42 -22.90 -24.07
C PRO A 127 -20.95 -21.68 -24.82
N GLY A 128 -20.14 -21.13 -25.72
CA GLY A 128 -20.47 -19.95 -26.52
C GLY A 128 -19.22 -19.18 -26.94
N THR A 129 -19.43 -18.09 -27.68
CA THR A 129 -18.38 -17.17 -28.06
C THR A 129 -17.92 -16.40 -26.82
N PRO A 130 -16.64 -16.49 -26.42
CA PRO A 130 -16.16 -15.76 -25.27
C PRO A 130 -16.11 -14.25 -25.56
N ASP A 131 -16.20 -13.42 -24.54
CA ASP A 131 -16.10 -11.96 -24.68
C ASP A 131 -14.76 -11.55 -25.28
N TRP A 132 -13.68 -12.26 -24.95
CA TRP A 132 -12.39 -12.13 -25.62
C TRP A 132 -11.72 -13.49 -25.79
N SER A 133 -10.90 -13.61 -26.84
CA SER A 133 -10.06 -14.78 -27.09
C SER A 133 -8.82 -14.42 -27.89
N ILE A 134 -7.81 -15.28 -27.80
CA ILE A 134 -6.69 -15.30 -28.73
C ILE A 134 -6.88 -16.54 -29.62
N SER A 135 -7.06 -16.33 -30.91
CA SER A 135 -7.01 -17.41 -31.91
C SER A 135 -5.67 -17.37 -32.67
N ALA A 136 -5.16 -18.54 -33.04
CA ALA A 136 -3.91 -18.63 -33.77
C ALA A 136 -3.84 -19.92 -34.63
N ASP A 137 -3.06 -19.86 -35.72
CA ASP A 137 -2.82 -21.02 -36.58
C ASP A 137 -2.11 -22.12 -35.78
N GLN A 138 -1.16 -21.75 -34.92
CA GLN A 138 -0.47 -22.67 -34.02
C GLN A 138 -0.24 -22.02 -32.69
N MET A 139 -0.55 -22.75 -31.59
CA MET A 139 -0.21 -22.39 -30.23
C MET A 139 0.59 -23.50 -29.57
N ASP A 140 1.65 -23.16 -28.88
CA ASP A 140 2.38 -24.04 -28.00
C ASP A 140 2.23 -23.52 -26.56
N VAL A 141 1.47 -24.25 -25.75
CA VAL A 141 1.07 -23.86 -24.39
C VAL A 141 1.77 -24.75 -23.38
N HIS A 142 2.53 -24.17 -22.50
CA HIS A 142 3.07 -24.81 -21.31
C HIS A 142 2.31 -24.27 -20.10
N VAL A 143 1.35 -25.04 -19.59
CA VAL A 143 0.56 -24.64 -18.43
C VAL A 143 1.49 -24.53 -17.22
N GLY A 144 1.40 -23.43 -16.50
CA GLY A 144 2.36 -23.11 -15.43
C GLY A 144 3.62 -22.38 -15.90
N ASP A 145 3.65 -21.92 -17.17
CA ASP A 145 4.77 -21.18 -17.75
C ASP A 145 4.24 -20.18 -18.80
N THR A 146 4.60 -20.32 -20.04
CA THR A 146 4.22 -19.40 -21.12
C THR A 146 3.48 -20.12 -22.24
N ALA A 147 2.69 -19.36 -22.98
CA ALA A 147 2.13 -19.77 -24.25
C ALA A 147 2.71 -18.91 -25.39
N THR A 148 3.04 -19.55 -26.49
CA THR A 148 3.44 -18.89 -27.74
C THR A 148 2.39 -19.15 -28.80
N ALA A 149 2.13 -18.16 -29.66
CA ALA A 149 1.14 -18.25 -30.72
C ALA A 149 1.71 -17.66 -32.01
N ARG A 150 1.51 -18.35 -33.15
CA ARG A 150 1.84 -17.90 -34.48
C ARG A 150 0.56 -17.61 -35.25
N GLY A 151 0.57 -16.50 -36.03
CA GLY A 151 -0.62 -16.02 -36.70
C GLY A 151 -1.73 -15.65 -35.68
N ALA A 152 -1.37 -14.96 -34.61
CA ALA A 152 -2.27 -14.68 -33.49
C ALA A 152 -3.23 -13.53 -33.81
N HIS A 153 -4.51 -13.75 -33.54
CA HIS A 153 -5.54 -12.72 -33.57
C HIS A 153 -6.14 -12.55 -32.16
N PHE A 154 -6.16 -11.32 -31.69
CA PHE A 154 -6.93 -11.00 -30.51
C PHE A 154 -8.37 -10.68 -30.94
N ASN A 155 -9.34 -11.41 -30.40
CA ASN A 155 -10.73 -11.30 -30.76
C ASN A 155 -11.54 -10.74 -29.61
N ILE A 156 -12.51 -9.88 -29.92
CA ILE A 156 -13.57 -9.41 -29.01
C ILE A 156 -14.90 -9.87 -29.55
N LEU A 157 -15.67 -10.61 -28.73
CA LEU A 157 -16.95 -11.21 -29.14
C LEU A 157 -16.85 -12.01 -30.45
N GLY A 158 -15.70 -12.66 -30.67
CA GLY A 158 -15.42 -13.46 -31.87
C GLY A 158 -14.91 -12.69 -33.09
N TYR A 159 -14.88 -11.34 -33.05
CA TYR A 159 -14.36 -10.51 -34.15
C TYR A 159 -12.87 -10.19 -33.94
N PRO A 160 -11.99 -10.43 -34.92
CA PRO A 160 -10.57 -10.13 -34.80
C PRO A 160 -10.35 -8.59 -34.82
N VAL A 161 -9.71 -8.08 -33.75
CA VAL A 161 -9.44 -6.62 -33.60
C VAL A 161 -7.96 -6.29 -33.68
N LEU A 162 -7.07 -7.26 -33.38
CA LEU A 162 -5.62 -7.09 -33.49
C LEU A 162 -5.02 -8.35 -34.08
N TYR A 163 -3.96 -8.19 -34.88
CA TYR A 163 -3.16 -9.27 -35.44
C TYR A 163 -1.70 -9.13 -35.05
N SER A 164 -1.08 -10.26 -34.70
CA SER A 164 0.37 -10.36 -34.50
C SER A 164 0.90 -11.62 -35.15
N PRO A 165 1.96 -11.56 -35.96
CA PRO A 165 2.56 -12.74 -36.57
C PRO A 165 3.11 -13.72 -35.50
N TYR A 166 3.48 -13.18 -34.34
CA TYR A 166 3.97 -13.94 -33.20
C TYR A 166 3.56 -13.26 -31.89
N ALA A 167 2.98 -14.01 -30.98
CA ALA A 167 2.60 -13.54 -29.66
C ALA A 167 3.12 -14.48 -28.56
N VAL A 168 3.51 -13.92 -27.44
CA VAL A 168 3.85 -14.64 -26.19
C VAL A 168 2.99 -14.09 -25.10
N PHE A 169 2.35 -14.97 -24.33
CA PHE A 169 1.53 -14.56 -23.20
C PHE A 169 1.67 -15.56 -22.05
N PRO A 170 1.46 -15.15 -20.81
CA PRO A 170 1.53 -16.03 -19.65
C PRO A 170 0.41 -17.07 -19.69
N ALA A 171 0.75 -18.32 -19.45
CA ALA A 171 -0.20 -19.42 -19.26
C ALA A 171 -0.34 -19.78 -17.77
N ASP A 172 0.18 -18.95 -16.88
CA ASP A 172 0.17 -19.07 -15.43
C ASP A 172 0.31 -17.70 -14.76
N THR A 173 0.11 -17.66 -13.45
CA THR A 173 0.34 -16.51 -12.57
C THR A 173 1.74 -16.48 -11.96
N SER A 174 2.66 -17.36 -12.37
CA SER A 174 4.04 -17.35 -11.88
C SER A 174 4.87 -16.23 -12.51
N ARG A 175 5.99 -15.89 -11.86
CA ARG A 175 6.87 -14.81 -12.29
C ARG A 175 7.67 -15.23 -13.54
N HIS A 176 7.51 -14.49 -14.63
CA HIS A 176 8.24 -14.70 -15.89
C HIS A 176 8.81 -13.40 -16.43
N SER A 177 10.00 -13.49 -17.06
CA SER A 177 10.60 -12.36 -17.76
C SER A 177 9.83 -12.03 -19.04
N GLY A 178 9.64 -10.74 -19.31
CA GLY A 178 8.98 -10.30 -20.54
C GLY A 178 8.60 -8.83 -20.54
N PHE A 179 8.16 -8.36 -21.71
CA PHE A 179 7.54 -7.04 -21.80
C PHE A 179 6.20 -7.06 -21.07
N LEU A 180 6.04 -6.12 -20.17
CA LEU A 180 4.75 -5.88 -19.54
C LEU A 180 3.90 -5.00 -20.48
N ALA A 181 2.60 -5.01 -20.25
CA ALA A 181 1.68 -4.19 -21.01
C ALA A 181 2.03 -2.70 -20.92
N PRO A 182 2.07 -1.97 -22.05
CA PRO A 182 2.39 -0.55 -22.06
C PRO A 182 1.30 0.26 -21.33
N ARG A 183 1.73 1.32 -20.67
CA ARG A 183 0.83 2.33 -20.15
C ARG A 183 0.78 3.49 -21.14
N ILE A 184 -0.41 3.86 -21.58
CA ILE A 184 -0.61 4.90 -22.58
C ILE A 184 -1.54 5.95 -21.99
N GLY A 185 -1.25 7.21 -22.27
CA GLY A 185 -2.05 8.34 -21.83
C GLY A 185 -1.89 9.57 -22.72
N GLN A 186 -2.69 10.59 -22.45
CA GLN A 186 -2.64 11.88 -23.09
C GLN A 186 -2.90 12.97 -22.06
N SER A 187 -2.09 14.02 -22.05
CA SER A 187 -2.34 15.20 -21.23
C SER A 187 -2.01 16.49 -21.98
N GLY A 188 -2.60 17.59 -21.51
CA GLY A 188 -2.32 18.90 -22.07
C GLY A 188 -0.89 19.38 -21.84
N LEU A 189 -0.30 18.99 -20.71
CA LEU A 189 1.06 19.39 -20.32
C LEU A 189 2.14 18.47 -20.92
N ARG A 190 1.91 17.17 -20.92
CA ARG A 190 2.92 16.13 -21.26
C ARG A 190 2.81 15.64 -22.71
N GLY A 191 1.72 15.96 -23.39
CA GLY A 191 1.41 15.42 -24.71
C GLY A 191 1.01 13.94 -24.66
N PHE A 192 1.34 13.18 -25.68
CA PHE A 192 1.17 11.74 -25.68
C PHE A 192 2.20 11.09 -24.72
N GLN A 193 1.73 10.15 -23.93
CA GLN A 193 2.51 9.46 -22.91
C GLN A 193 2.55 7.96 -23.24
N LEU A 194 3.75 7.38 -23.20
CA LEU A 194 4.00 5.96 -23.33
C LEU A 194 5.02 5.53 -22.29
N LEU A 195 4.64 4.64 -21.40
CA LEU A 195 5.57 3.92 -20.51
C LEU A 195 5.57 2.45 -20.93
N GLN A 196 6.71 1.93 -21.42
CA GLN A 196 6.87 0.54 -21.82
C GLN A 196 7.79 -0.18 -20.84
N PRO A 197 7.27 -0.96 -19.90
CA PRO A 197 8.08 -1.71 -18.97
C PRO A 197 8.49 -3.08 -19.54
N TYR A 198 9.66 -3.55 -19.09
CA TYR A 198 10.17 -4.89 -19.24
C TYR A 198 10.50 -5.45 -17.86
N TYR A 199 10.00 -6.62 -17.52
CA TYR A 199 10.26 -7.32 -16.27
C TYR A 199 11.25 -8.45 -16.49
N TRP A 200 12.27 -8.55 -15.63
CA TRP A 200 13.28 -9.58 -15.65
C TRP A 200 13.24 -10.39 -14.34
N ALA A 201 12.67 -11.58 -14.37
CA ALA A 201 12.74 -12.55 -13.29
C ALA A 201 14.13 -13.19 -13.30
N ILE A 202 15.04 -12.72 -12.45
CA ILE A 202 16.43 -13.19 -12.39
C ILE A 202 16.47 -14.56 -11.73
N ASP A 203 15.91 -14.65 -10.50
CA ASP A 203 15.77 -15.90 -9.75
C ASP A 203 14.56 -15.82 -8.80
N ARG A 204 14.45 -16.77 -7.84
CA ARG A 204 13.32 -16.79 -6.88
C ARG A 204 13.33 -15.62 -5.90
N SER A 205 14.49 -15.07 -5.61
CA SER A 205 14.72 -14.04 -4.62
C SER A 205 14.96 -12.66 -5.21
N SER A 206 15.27 -12.59 -6.52
CA SER A 206 15.61 -11.33 -7.17
C SER A 206 14.90 -11.13 -8.49
N ASP A 207 14.63 -9.87 -8.81
CA ASP A 207 14.11 -9.42 -10.09
C ASP A 207 14.56 -7.99 -10.41
N ALA A 208 14.41 -7.64 -11.68
CA ALA A 208 14.61 -6.27 -12.13
C ALA A 208 13.49 -5.86 -13.09
N SER A 209 13.20 -4.58 -13.13
CA SER A 209 12.29 -3.97 -14.09
C SER A 209 12.98 -2.81 -14.77
N PHE A 210 12.80 -2.69 -16.07
CA PHE A 210 13.27 -1.56 -16.86
C PHE A 210 12.07 -0.93 -17.57
N ALA A 211 12.07 0.38 -17.74
CA ALA A 211 11.01 1.00 -18.51
C ALA A 211 11.55 2.16 -19.36
N LEU A 212 10.98 2.30 -20.56
CA LEU A 212 11.11 3.49 -21.39
C LEU A 212 9.89 4.37 -21.12
N ASP A 213 10.13 5.63 -20.74
CA ASP A 213 9.10 6.65 -20.53
C ASP A 213 9.23 7.74 -21.60
N VAL A 214 8.18 7.95 -22.37
CA VAL A 214 8.13 8.97 -23.42
C VAL A 214 6.94 9.89 -23.18
N GLU A 215 7.22 11.18 -22.98
CA GLU A 215 6.25 12.25 -22.87
C GLU A 215 6.54 13.27 -23.98
N THR A 216 5.77 13.24 -25.05
CA THR A 216 6.13 13.93 -26.33
C THR A 216 6.30 15.44 -26.23
N SER A 217 5.75 16.08 -25.22
CA SER A 217 5.88 17.52 -24.98
C SER A 217 6.87 17.90 -23.87
N GLN A 218 7.47 16.91 -23.20
CA GLN A 218 8.36 17.18 -22.07
C GLN A 218 9.68 16.44 -22.16
N ARG A 219 9.67 15.08 -22.20
CA ARG A 219 10.87 14.28 -21.93
C ARG A 219 10.85 12.88 -22.51
N VAL A 220 12.04 12.33 -22.58
CA VAL A 220 12.25 10.89 -22.77
C VAL A 220 13.11 10.38 -21.63
N GLY A 221 12.72 9.28 -20.98
CA GLY A 221 13.41 8.74 -19.82
C GLY A 221 13.57 7.23 -19.85
N GLY A 222 14.56 6.78 -19.11
CA GLY A 222 14.79 5.38 -18.77
C GLY A 222 14.65 5.18 -17.27
N LEU A 223 13.94 4.13 -16.87
CA LEU A 223 13.70 3.76 -15.49
C LEU A 223 14.25 2.36 -15.25
N ALA A 224 14.82 2.13 -14.08
CA ALA A 224 15.32 0.83 -13.66
C ALA A 224 15.01 0.59 -12.18
N GLU A 225 14.52 -0.61 -11.88
CA GLU A 225 14.29 -1.08 -10.52
C GLU A 225 14.95 -2.45 -10.36
N TYR A 226 15.64 -2.67 -9.26
CA TYR A 226 16.16 -3.97 -8.84
C TYR A 226 15.65 -4.31 -7.45
N ARG A 227 15.19 -5.54 -7.25
CA ARG A 227 14.71 -6.03 -5.96
C ARG A 227 15.38 -7.34 -5.61
N LEU A 228 15.78 -7.44 -4.34
CA LEU A 228 16.31 -8.65 -3.74
C LEU A 228 15.61 -8.90 -2.40
N VAL A 229 15.06 -10.09 -2.20
CA VAL A 229 14.42 -10.51 -0.94
C VAL A 229 15.04 -11.83 -0.52
N THR A 230 15.81 -11.82 0.56
CA THR A 230 16.53 -13.00 1.06
C THR A 230 15.87 -13.64 2.29
N GLY A 231 14.86 -13.01 2.87
CA GLY A 231 14.12 -13.47 4.03
C GLY A 231 12.85 -12.67 4.26
N GLN A 232 12.10 -12.97 5.33
CA GLN A 232 10.82 -12.30 5.61
C GLN A 232 10.99 -10.80 5.78
N ASP A 233 12.06 -10.34 6.46
CA ASP A 233 12.36 -8.93 6.71
C ASP A 233 13.72 -8.50 6.13
N ASN A 234 14.30 -9.32 5.24
CA ASN A 234 15.58 -9.04 4.60
C ASN A 234 15.37 -8.70 3.13
N TYR A 235 15.57 -7.45 2.77
CA TYR A 235 15.36 -6.98 1.42
C TYR A 235 16.31 -5.86 1.03
N PHE A 236 16.50 -5.71 -0.27
CA PHE A 236 17.14 -4.58 -0.92
C PHE A 236 16.33 -4.20 -2.15
N VAL A 237 16.02 -2.92 -2.27
CA VAL A 237 15.35 -2.34 -3.44
C VAL A 237 16.15 -1.13 -3.89
N LEU A 238 16.46 -1.07 -5.16
CA LEU A 238 17.07 0.08 -5.80
C LEU A 238 16.21 0.49 -6.98
N ASP A 239 15.71 1.69 -6.98
CA ASP A 239 14.96 2.31 -8.06
C ASP A 239 15.67 3.57 -8.53
N GLY A 240 15.69 3.81 -9.83
CA GLY A 240 16.27 5.02 -10.40
C GLY A 240 15.66 5.36 -11.74
N ALA A 241 15.68 6.62 -12.05
CA ALA A 241 15.28 7.13 -13.35
C ALA A 241 16.24 8.20 -13.85
N PHE A 242 16.35 8.28 -15.16
CA PHE A 242 17.01 9.35 -15.87
C PHE A 242 16.11 9.88 -16.97
N TYR A 243 16.00 11.19 -17.09
CA TYR A 243 15.15 11.89 -18.04
C TYR A 243 15.95 12.94 -18.79
N ASP A 244 15.79 12.96 -20.11
CA ASP A 244 16.17 14.05 -21.00
C ASP A 244 14.95 14.94 -21.24
N GLU A 245 14.99 16.17 -20.73
CA GLU A 245 13.92 17.18 -20.85
C GLU A 245 14.09 18.10 -22.08
N SER A 246 14.89 17.68 -23.06
CA SER A 246 15.17 18.51 -24.28
C SER A 246 13.90 18.82 -25.08
N LEU A 247 12.87 17.99 -24.98
CA LEU A 247 11.57 18.22 -25.62
C LEU A 247 10.75 19.34 -24.98
N ARG A 248 11.03 19.68 -23.73
CA ARG A 248 10.33 20.74 -23.00
C ARG A 248 10.68 22.11 -23.58
N SER A 249 9.67 22.93 -23.86
CA SER A 249 9.88 24.30 -24.36
C SER A 249 10.63 25.17 -23.34
N ALA A 250 11.36 26.17 -23.80
CA ALA A 250 12.10 27.09 -22.92
C ALA A 250 11.18 27.86 -21.95
N GLN A 251 9.94 28.13 -22.37
CA GLN A 251 8.93 28.76 -21.50
C GLN A 251 8.48 27.82 -20.38
N ASN A 252 8.31 26.55 -20.67
CA ASN A 252 7.89 25.55 -19.68
C ASN A 252 9.01 25.15 -18.72
N ARG A 253 10.28 25.51 -19.00
CA ARG A 253 11.41 25.31 -18.07
C ARG A 253 11.49 26.39 -16.99
N GLN A 254 10.93 27.56 -17.21
CA GLN A 254 10.97 28.69 -16.27
C GLN A 254 9.78 28.75 -15.33
N GLY A 255 8.93 27.73 -15.33
CA GLY A 255 7.99 27.64 -14.25
C GLY A 255 6.55 27.89 -14.54
N ASP A 256 5.86 26.85 -14.98
CA ASP A 256 4.46 26.64 -14.61
C ASP A 256 4.33 26.33 -13.10
N ILE A 257 5.43 26.35 -12.34
CA ILE A 257 5.42 26.11 -10.91
C ILE A 257 5.30 27.45 -10.22
N VAL A 258 4.09 27.82 -9.93
CA VAL A 258 3.69 29.00 -9.14
C VAL A 258 4.04 28.84 -7.66
N ASP A 259 5.05 28.05 -7.31
CA ASP A 259 5.50 27.93 -5.94
C ASP A 259 6.62 28.94 -5.67
N THR A 260 6.25 30.13 -5.22
CA THR A 260 7.15 31.22 -4.84
C THR A 260 8.07 30.88 -3.66
N GLN A 261 7.93 29.68 -3.08
CA GLN A 261 8.73 29.26 -1.92
C GLN A 261 10.01 28.51 -2.33
N ILE A 262 10.11 28.04 -3.57
CA ILE A 262 11.27 27.29 -4.05
C ILE A 262 12.42 28.23 -4.40
N SER A 263 13.59 27.97 -3.87
CA SER A 263 14.77 28.83 -4.08
C SER A 263 15.36 28.74 -5.49
N ASP A 264 15.27 27.57 -6.12
CA ASP A 264 15.71 27.35 -7.50
C ASP A 264 14.62 26.64 -8.31
N PRO A 265 13.69 27.39 -8.91
CA PRO A 265 12.60 26.82 -9.71
C PRO A 265 13.05 26.38 -11.12
N HIS A 266 14.35 26.30 -11.39
CA HIS A 266 14.87 25.88 -12.69
C HIS A 266 14.73 24.39 -12.92
N ILE A 267 14.26 24.01 -14.10
CA ILE A 267 14.18 22.62 -14.54
C ILE A 267 15.40 22.34 -15.46
N PRO A 268 16.38 21.53 -15.05
CA PRO A 268 17.52 21.19 -15.89
C PRO A 268 17.13 20.30 -17.08
N VAL A 269 18.01 20.15 -18.07
CA VAL A 269 17.79 19.24 -19.21
C VAL A 269 17.90 17.80 -18.77
N ASP A 270 18.94 17.50 -17.98
CA ASP A 270 19.20 16.17 -17.46
C ASP A 270 18.65 16.06 -16.04
N ARG A 271 17.66 15.20 -15.84
CA ARG A 271 17.04 14.97 -14.54
C ARG A 271 17.12 13.51 -14.16
N TRP A 272 17.31 13.27 -12.88
CA TRP A 272 17.40 11.90 -12.35
C TRP A 272 16.90 11.81 -10.91
N ASP A 273 16.47 10.63 -10.56
CA ASP A 273 16.18 10.23 -9.18
C ASP A 273 16.82 8.87 -8.87
N ILE A 274 17.18 8.68 -7.60
CA ILE A 274 17.62 7.42 -7.04
C ILE A 274 16.91 7.22 -5.72
N ILE A 275 16.23 6.09 -5.58
CA ILE A 275 15.56 5.68 -4.37
C ILE A 275 16.08 4.28 -4.02
N ALA A 276 16.61 4.11 -2.81
CA ALA A 276 17.10 2.82 -2.35
C ALA A 276 16.51 2.51 -0.98
N MET A 277 16.13 1.27 -0.76
CA MET A 277 15.68 0.77 0.53
C MET A 277 16.34 -0.57 0.82
N ALA A 278 16.87 -0.71 2.01
CA ALA A 278 17.51 -1.94 2.46
C ALA A 278 17.19 -2.24 3.91
N ARG A 279 16.97 -3.49 4.21
CA ARG A 279 16.93 -4.01 5.57
C ARG A 279 17.55 -5.40 5.59
N GLN A 280 18.50 -5.60 6.48
CA GLN A 280 19.21 -6.86 6.63
C GLN A 280 19.43 -7.19 8.10
N HIS A 281 18.91 -8.32 8.55
CA HIS A 281 19.31 -8.91 9.82
C HIS A 281 20.70 -9.51 9.66
N VAL A 282 21.69 -8.87 10.29
CA VAL A 282 23.08 -9.34 10.30
C VAL A 282 23.21 -10.47 11.32
N THR A 283 22.54 -10.31 12.46
CA THR A 283 22.30 -11.34 13.49
C THR A 283 20.83 -11.26 13.92
N ASP A 284 20.42 -12.08 14.90
CA ASP A 284 19.06 -12.01 15.44
C ASP A 284 18.78 -10.65 16.13
N ASP A 285 19.79 -10.00 16.66
CA ASP A 285 19.69 -8.74 17.40
C ASP A 285 20.14 -7.52 16.58
N LEU A 286 21.06 -7.71 15.60
CA LEU A 286 21.66 -6.64 14.82
C LEU A 286 20.99 -6.50 13.43
N VAL A 287 20.39 -5.34 13.18
CA VAL A 287 19.76 -4.98 11.91
C VAL A 287 20.51 -3.83 11.26
N ALA A 288 20.93 -4.01 10.01
CA ALA A 288 21.36 -2.95 9.14
C ALA A 288 20.17 -2.46 8.29
N TYR A 289 19.99 -1.16 8.18
CA TYR A 289 18.94 -0.56 7.36
C TYR A 289 19.44 0.66 6.57
N GLY A 290 18.74 0.97 5.51
CA GLY A 290 18.95 2.19 4.74
C GLY A 290 17.72 2.51 3.91
N ASP A 291 17.36 3.79 3.91
CA ASP A 291 16.36 4.39 3.05
C ASP A 291 16.97 5.67 2.46
N ALA A 292 17.19 5.68 1.16
CA ALA A 292 17.86 6.78 0.49
C ALA A 292 16.96 7.33 -0.62
N THR A 293 16.77 8.63 -0.63
CA THR A 293 16.09 9.36 -1.70
C THR A 293 16.94 10.56 -2.10
N THR A 294 17.36 10.59 -3.35
CA THR A 294 18.12 11.72 -3.90
C THR A 294 17.64 12.05 -5.31
N VAL A 295 17.63 13.32 -5.64
CA VAL A 295 17.08 13.84 -6.90
C VAL A 295 17.96 14.94 -7.48
N SER A 296 17.89 15.11 -8.79
CA SER A 296 18.68 16.11 -9.53
C SER A 296 18.33 17.55 -9.19
N ASP A 297 17.05 17.83 -8.88
CA ASP A 297 16.55 19.19 -8.71
C ASP A 297 15.32 19.22 -7.76
N GLN A 298 15.02 20.42 -7.27
CA GLN A 298 13.97 20.68 -6.28
C GLN A 298 12.53 20.39 -6.81
N LEU A 299 12.35 20.30 -8.11
CA LEU A 299 11.04 20.19 -8.76
C LEU A 299 10.70 18.78 -9.22
N LEU A 300 11.70 17.90 -9.34
CA LEU A 300 11.48 16.57 -9.95
C LEU A 300 10.37 15.79 -9.25
N LEU A 301 10.43 15.63 -7.92
CA LEU A 301 9.42 14.87 -7.16
C LEU A 301 8.03 15.48 -7.25
N ARG A 302 7.92 16.80 -7.38
CA ARG A 302 6.63 17.50 -7.52
C ARG A 302 5.98 17.25 -8.87
N GLU A 303 6.80 17.06 -9.92
CA GLU A 303 6.34 16.79 -11.28
C GLU A 303 6.16 15.31 -11.58
N LEU A 304 6.75 14.40 -10.80
CA LEU A 304 6.56 12.98 -10.98
C LEU A 304 5.07 12.64 -10.86
N ASN A 305 4.54 12.02 -11.88
CA ASN A 305 3.17 11.56 -11.85
C ASN A 305 3.07 10.16 -11.24
N VAL A 306 1.85 9.67 -11.02
CA VAL A 306 1.57 8.34 -10.47
C VAL A 306 2.18 7.21 -11.32
N TRP A 307 2.54 7.45 -12.58
CA TRP A 307 3.17 6.47 -13.46
C TRP A 307 4.58 6.13 -13.02
N THR A 308 5.35 7.18 -12.73
CA THR A 308 6.73 7.05 -12.30
C THR A 308 6.86 6.57 -10.88
N LEU A 309 5.89 6.89 -10.03
CA LEU A 309 5.91 6.53 -8.60
C LEU A 309 5.32 5.13 -8.32
N SER A 310 4.57 4.56 -9.24
CA SER A 310 4.04 3.19 -9.11
C SER A 310 4.96 2.12 -9.71
N ARG A 311 6.24 2.43 -9.90
CA ARG A 311 7.25 1.49 -10.40
C ARG A 311 7.44 0.32 -9.46
N THR A 312 7.48 0.60 -8.17
CA THR A 312 7.73 -0.38 -7.13
C THR A 312 6.44 -0.96 -6.61
N ALA A 313 6.14 -2.16 -7.02
CA ALA A 313 5.01 -2.92 -6.50
C ALA A 313 5.14 -3.28 -5.00
N THR A 314 6.33 -3.20 -4.46
CA THR A 314 6.63 -3.48 -3.05
C THR A 314 6.44 -2.28 -2.15
N SER A 315 6.21 -1.09 -2.70
CA SER A 315 6.06 0.11 -1.89
C SER A 315 4.66 0.25 -1.31
N HIS A 316 4.30 -0.60 -0.36
CA HIS A 316 3.24 -0.27 0.61
C HIS A 316 3.56 1.00 1.41
N ILE A 317 4.79 1.51 1.32
CA ILE A 317 5.33 2.65 2.06
C ILE A 317 5.19 3.95 1.28
N PHE A 318 5.15 3.92 -0.05
CA PHE A 318 5.15 5.13 -0.87
C PHE A 318 3.76 5.44 -1.44
N PHE A 319 3.06 6.36 -0.77
CA PHE A 319 1.90 7.00 -1.37
C PHE A 319 2.39 8.06 -2.37
N PRO A 320 2.06 7.97 -3.65
CA PRO A 320 2.54 8.89 -4.69
C PRO A 320 2.39 10.38 -4.34
N ARG A 321 1.31 10.73 -3.65
CA ARG A 321 1.05 12.11 -3.23
C ARG A 321 2.01 12.64 -2.16
N GLN A 322 2.62 11.78 -1.35
CA GLN A 322 3.59 12.22 -0.35
C GLN A 322 4.86 12.74 -1.00
N PHE A 323 5.36 12.10 -2.05
CA PHE A 323 6.53 12.57 -2.79
C PHE A 323 6.35 13.99 -3.36
N GLN A 324 5.17 14.29 -3.89
CA GLN A 324 4.87 15.61 -4.44
C GLN A 324 4.81 16.72 -3.38
N LEU A 325 4.56 16.34 -2.12
CA LEU A 325 4.43 17.27 -0.99
C LEU A 325 5.66 17.28 -0.09
N MET A 326 6.67 16.45 -0.37
CA MET A 326 7.89 16.39 0.43
C MET A 326 8.64 17.73 0.36
N ARG A 327 8.97 18.25 1.53
CA ARG A 327 9.87 19.39 1.66
C ARG A 327 11.33 18.96 1.47
N ASN A 328 11.67 17.79 1.95
CA ASN A 328 13.02 17.25 1.96
C ASN A 328 13.02 15.85 1.33
N ALA A 329 14.02 15.55 0.53
CA ALA A 329 14.38 14.18 0.19
C ALA A 329 15.37 13.69 1.26
N LEU A 330 14.86 12.82 2.14
CA LEU A 330 15.62 12.30 3.29
C LEU A 330 16.26 10.98 2.94
N SER A 331 17.52 10.81 3.30
CA SER A 331 18.24 9.55 3.27
C SER A 331 18.69 9.22 4.69
N ASP A 332 18.26 8.07 5.19
CA ASP A 332 18.55 7.58 6.54
C ASP A 332 19.13 6.16 6.44
N PHE A 333 20.25 5.92 7.12
CA PHE A 333 20.92 4.63 7.11
C PHE A 333 21.62 4.37 8.45
N GLY A 334 21.67 3.11 8.84
CA GLY A 334 22.29 2.80 10.13
C GLY A 334 22.28 1.33 10.51
N LEU A 335 22.71 1.12 11.73
CA LEU A 335 22.72 -0.16 12.43
C LEU A 335 21.90 -0.02 13.71
N ILE A 336 21.07 -0.98 13.99
CA ILE A 336 20.31 -1.09 15.24
C ILE A 336 20.69 -2.42 15.88
N ASP A 337 21.28 -2.37 17.07
CA ASP A 337 21.59 -3.53 17.89
C ASP A 337 20.62 -3.57 19.08
N SER A 338 19.74 -4.57 19.09
CA SER A 338 18.68 -4.71 20.08
C SER A 338 19.11 -5.65 21.21
N TYR A 339 18.88 -5.26 22.44
CA TYR A 339 19.10 -6.09 23.63
C TYR A 339 17.84 -6.17 24.47
N GLN A 340 17.81 -7.02 25.49
CA GLN A 340 16.62 -7.42 26.22
C GLN A 340 15.64 -6.29 26.57
N ASN A 341 16.16 -5.08 26.89
CA ASN A 341 15.33 -3.97 27.35
C ASN A 341 15.69 -2.63 26.69
N GLY A 342 16.29 -2.66 25.52
CA GLY A 342 16.68 -1.45 24.81
C GLY A 342 17.40 -1.71 23.49
N TYR A 343 17.99 -0.68 22.93
CA TYR A 343 18.75 -0.77 21.69
C TYR A 343 19.86 0.32 21.62
N LEU A 344 20.88 -0.01 20.86
CA LEU A 344 21.89 0.93 20.39
C LEU A 344 21.68 1.15 18.89
N GLN A 345 21.51 2.37 18.48
CA GLN A 345 21.46 2.77 17.07
C GLN A 345 22.66 3.62 16.74
N VAL A 346 23.30 3.34 15.60
CA VAL A 346 24.28 4.21 14.98
C VAL A 346 23.75 4.52 13.59
N ALA A 347 23.40 5.76 13.35
CA ALA A 347 22.72 6.19 12.14
C ALA A 347 23.41 7.38 11.48
N GLY A 348 23.04 7.66 10.26
CA GLY A 348 23.39 8.86 9.54
C GLY A 348 22.23 9.32 8.69
N THR A 349 21.94 10.62 8.77
CA THR A 349 20.86 11.26 8.03
C THR A 349 21.42 12.27 7.05
N TYR A 350 21.17 12.05 5.76
CA TYR A 350 21.43 13.00 4.70
C TYR A 350 20.13 13.61 4.21
N ASN A 351 20.07 14.93 4.25
CA ASN A 351 18.88 15.70 3.92
C ASN A 351 19.13 16.56 2.69
N GLN A 352 18.34 16.36 1.63
CA GLN A 352 18.30 17.22 0.45
C GLN A 352 17.07 18.13 0.54
N ASP A 353 17.28 19.44 0.73
CA ASP A 353 16.19 20.42 0.82
C ASP A 353 15.62 20.70 -0.59
N LEU A 354 14.32 20.49 -0.78
CA LEU A 354 13.61 20.69 -2.04
C LEU A 354 12.95 22.08 -2.14
N ILE A 355 13.20 22.95 -1.16
CA ILE A 355 12.64 24.31 -1.11
C ILE A 355 13.76 25.34 -1.02
N GLN A 356 14.73 25.13 -0.11
CA GLN A 356 15.82 26.05 0.17
C GLN A 356 17.12 25.59 -0.52
N PRO A 357 18.13 26.47 -0.63
CA PRO A 357 19.44 26.05 -1.09
C PRO A 357 20.03 24.95 -0.19
N GLN A 358 20.66 23.94 -0.80
CA GLN A 358 21.24 22.80 -0.11
C GLN A 358 22.27 23.20 0.99
N THR A 359 22.88 24.36 0.86
CA THR A 359 23.84 24.87 1.85
C THR A 359 23.24 25.12 3.24
N PHE A 360 21.91 25.23 3.35
CA PHE A 360 21.19 25.36 4.61
C PHE A 360 20.65 24.04 5.15
N ALA A 361 20.68 22.97 4.36
CA ALA A 361 20.18 21.67 4.78
C ALA A 361 21.06 21.08 5.90
N LEU A 362 20.42 20.74 7.02
CA LEU A 362 21.07 20.12 8.16
C LEU A 362 21.33 18.63 7.88
N GLN A 363 22.56 18.22 8.05
CA GLN A 363 22.98 16.82 8.00
C GLN A 363 23.32 16.36 9.41
N THR A 364 23.00 15.09 9.74
CA THR A 364 23.38 14.48 11.03
C THR A 364 24.18 13.21 10.72
N LEU A 365 25.51 13.28 10.86
CA LEU A 365 26.44 12.23 10.45
C LEU A 365 27.69 12.17 11.36
N PRO A 366 27.78 11.27 12.34
CA PRO A 366 26.77 10.27 12.73
C PRO A 366 25.76 10.77 13.78
N GLU A 367 24.71 10.01 13.98
CA GLU A 367 23.87 9.99 15.18
C GLU A 367 24.11 8.67 15.91
N ILE A 368 24.32 8.71 17.22
CA ILE A 368 24.46 7.54 18.09
C ILE A 368 23.39 7.65 19.16
N LEU A 369 22.44 6.72 19.19
CA LEU A 369 21.37 6.67 20.17
C LEU A 369 21.44 5.36 20.98
N LEU A 370 21.59 5.50 22.29
CA LEU A 370 21.42 4.42 23.25
C LEU A 370 20.13 4.65 24.03
N SER A 371 19.15 3.79 23.86
CA SER A 371 17.84 3.90 24.53
C SER A 371 17.48 2.60 25.22
N GLY A 372 16.88 2.71 26.41
CA GLY A 372 16.44 1.49 27.09
C GLY A 372 15.68 1.76 28.38
N ARG A 373 15.18 0.65 28.92
CA ARG A 373 14.47 0.63 30.20
C ARG A 373 15.06 -0.46 31.11
N LYS A 374 15.21 -0.17 32.38
CA LYS A 374 15.62 -1.13 33.39
C LYS A 374 14.68 -1.13 34.57
N ASP A 375 14.21 -2.30 34.97
CA ASP A 375 13.51 -2.50 36.21
C ASP A 375 14.53 -2.49 37.37
N LEU A 376 14.34 -1.61 38.36
CA LEU A 376 15.24 -1.46 39.50
C LEU A 376 14.78 -2.19 40.74
N LEU A 377 13.47 -2.38 40.94
CA LEU A 377 12.89 -2.91 42.20
C LEU A 377 11.74 -3.89 41.92
N GLY A 378 11.89 -4.79 40.94
CA GLY A 378 10.87 -5.81 40.66
C GLY A 378 9.50 -5.23 40.24
N GLY A 379 9.49 -4.22 39.40
CA GLY A 379 8.29 -3.55 38.88
C GLY A 379 7.79 -2.36 39.70
N LEU A 380 8.44 -2.08 40.84
CA LEU A 380 8.10 -0.91 41.65
C LEU A 380 8.71 0.39 41.13
N LEU A 381 9.87 0.31 40.49
CA LEU A 381 10.60 1.48 39.98
C LEU A 381 11.29 1.09 38.68
N TYR A 382 11.12 1.88 37.63
CA TYR A 382 11.93 1.70 36.40
C TYR A 382 12.81 2.94 36.17
N THR A 383 13.94 2.71 35.49
CA THR A 383 14.67 3.80 34.85
C THR A 383 14.57 3.65 33.34
N ASP A 384 14.17 4.73 32.69
CA ASP A 384 14.30 4.90 31.25
C ASP A 384 15.51 5.79 31.00
N TYR A 385 16.27 5.52 29.98
CA TYR A 385 17.41 6.34 29.58
C TYR A 385 17.49 6.49 28.08
N ASP A 386 17.71 7.72 27.64
CA ASP A 386 18.05 8.06 26.26
C ASP A 386 19.33 8.85 26.28
N ILE A 387 20.30 8.38 25.53
CA ILE A 387 21.63 9.02 25.38
C ILE A 387 21.84 9.18 23.88
N THR A 388 21.89 10.44 23.40
CA THR A 388 22.07 10.74 21.98
C THR A 388 23.34 11.55 21.77
N GLY A 389 24.16 11.14 20.83
CA GLY A 389 25.33 11.88 20.37
C GLY A 389 25.19 12.17 18.88
N ASP A 390 25.21 13.45 18.50
CA ASP A 390 24.97 13.91 17.14
C ASP A 390 26.15 14.77 16.63
N ASP A 391 26.53 14.58 15.37
CA ASP A 391 27.38 15.50 14.63
C ASP A 391 26.53 16.19 13.54
N PHE A 392 26.26 17.47 13.76
CA PHE A 392 25.48 18.32 12.87
C PHE A 392 26.37 19.11 11.92
N SER A 393 26.07 19.00 10.63
CA SER A 393 26.83 19.66 9.58
C SER A 393 25.91 20.41 8.60
N ARG A 394 26.22 21.66 8.30
CA ARG A 394 25.65 22.46 7.22
C ARG A 394 26.59 23.59 6.80
N PRO A 395 26.80 23.80 5.49
CA PRO A 395 27.83 24.76 5.03
C PRO A 395 27.57 26.23 5.36
N SER A 396 26.30 26.67 5.37
CA SER A 396 25.93 28.09 5.48
C SER A 396 25.29 28.47 6.83
N ALA A 397 25.41 27.61 7.86
CA ALA A 397 24.89 27.92 9.18
C ALA A 397 25.66 27.15 10.26
N GLN A 398 25.25 27.28 11.53
CA GLN A 398 25.89 26.65 12.65
C GLN A 398 25.99 25.13 12.52
N SER A 399 27.16 24.56 12.78
CA SER A 399 27.47 23.12 12.81
C SER A 399 28.12 22.79 14.15
N GLY A 400 28.13 21.50 14.53
CA GLY A 400 28.82 21.09 15.75
C GLY A 400 28.27 19.79 16.35
N LEU A 401 28.88 19.43 17.47
CA LEU A 401 28.51 18.22 18.21
C LEU A 401 27.48 18.52 19.28
N ARG A 402 26.57 17.57 19.49
CA ARG A 402 25.64 17.54 20.64
C ARG A 402 25.73 16.20 21.35
N LEU A 403 25.74 16.21 22.67
CA LEU A 403 25.54 15.05 23.52
C LEU A 403 24.35 15.35 24.45
N ASP A 404 23.30 14.57 24.34
CA ASP A 404 22.08 14.68 25.17
C ASP A 404 21.91 13.44 26.05
N LEU A 405 21.86 13.64 27.34
CA LEU A 405 21.71 12.60 28.35
C LEU A 405 20.36 12.82 29.05
N ASN A 406 19.45 11.87 28.98
CA ASN A 406 18.09 12.02 29.49
C ASN A 406 17.61 10.78 30.29
N PRO A 407 18.21 10.50 31.47
CA PRO A 407 17.71 9.48 32.35
C PRO A 407 16.43 9.91 33.10
N ARG A 408 15.48 9.00 33.24
CA ARG A 408 14.21 9.20 33.93
C ARG A 408 13.95 8.06 34.91
N LEU A 409 13.43 8.39 36.08
CA LEU A 409 12.94 7.44 37.08
C LEU A 409 11.42 7.50 37.13
N THR A 410 10.77 6.36 36.93
CA THR A 410 9.31 6.26 36.94
C THR A 410 8.85 5.29 38.00
N LEU A 411 8.02 5.75 38.90
CA LEU A 411 7.32 5.00 39.93
C LEU A 411 5.85 4.83 39.49
N PRO A 412 5.42 3.70 38.97
CA PRO A 412 4.02 3.39 38.79
C PRO A 412 3.39 2.99 40.10
N TRP A 413 2.15 3.28 40.27
CA TRP A 413 1.40 2.86 41.46
C TRP A 413 -0.05 2.53 41.13
N ARG A 414 -0.67 1.70 41.94
CA ARG A 414 -2.06 1.33 41.79
C ARG A 414 -2.74 1.32 43.18
N LEU A 415 -3.94 1.91 43.25
CA LEU A 415 -4.77 1.93 44.45
C LEU A 415 -6.06 1.16 44.15
N GLY A 416 -6.11 -0.07 44.69
CA GLY A 416 -7.19 -1.00 44.37
C GLY A 416 -7.20 -1.37 42.88
N ASP A 417 -8.40 -1.66 42.38
CA ASP A 417 -8.56 -2.14 40.97
C ASP A 417 -8.90 -1.01 39.99
N TYR A 418 -9.20 0.20 40.49
CA TYR A 418 -9.81 1.24 39.67
C TYR A 418 -8.93 2.48 39.46
N VAL A 419 -7.97 2.73 40.36
CA VAL A 419 -7.12 3.92 40.28
C VAL A 419 -5.67 3.52 40.11
N TYR A 420 -5.04 4.08 39.07
CA TYR A 420 -3.62 3.85 38.77
C TYR A 420 -2.94 5.17 38.40
N GLY A 421 -1.67 5.23 38.61
CA GLY A 421 -0.92 6.42 38.30
C GLY A 421 0.58 6.18 38.23
N PHE A 422 1.28 7.24 38.02
CA PHE A 422 2.74 7.25 37.95
C PHE A 422 3.31 8.56 38.46
N GLY A 423 4.55 8.52 38.89
CA GLY A 423 5.38 9.68 39.13
C GLY A 423 6.70 9.50 38.37
N THR A 424 7.11 10.48 37.61
CA THR A 424 8.38 10.46 36.86
C THR A 424 9.22 11.65 37.25
N LEU A 425 10.51 11.42 37.53
CA LEU A 425 11.55 12.43 37.71
C LEU A 425 12.60 12.24 36.63
N GLY A 426 12.85 13.27 35.85
CA GLY A 426 13.85 13.27 34.77
C GLY A 426 14.98 14.26 35.05
N LEU A 427 16.17 13.88 34.65
CA LEU A 427 17.34 14.72 34.54
C LEU A 427 17.72 14.79 33.06
N ARG A 428 18.01 15.97 32.56
CA ARG A 428 18.51 16.12 31.19
C ARG A 428 19.71 17.04 31.18
N GLU A 429 20.79 16.53 30.65
CA GLU A 429 22.05 17.26 30.39
C GLU A 429 22.26 17.27 28.88
N THR A 430 22.32 18.48 28.29
CA THR A 430 22.59 18.61 26.85
C THR A 430 23.86 19.47 26.69
N MET A 431 24.88 18.89 26.14
CA MET A 431 26.17 19.52 25.90
C MET A 431 26.39 19.79 24.41
N TYR A 432 26.94 20.96 24.08
CA TYR A 432 27.21 21.37 22.71
C TYR A 432 28.65 21.77 22.59
N ASP A 433 29.27 21.45 21.44
CA ASP A 433 30.54 22.03 20.99
C ASP A 433 30.35 22.46 19.53
N THR A 434 30.18 23.76 19.32
CA THR A 434 29.76 24.29 18.03
C THR A 434 30.81 25.19 17.40
N ALA A 435 30.95 25.13 16.09
CA ALA A 435 31.70 26.11 15.32
C ALA A 435 30.85 27.36 15.09
N GLY A 436 31.38 28.52 15.46
CA GLY A 436 30.74 29.80 15.14
C GLY A 436 30.77 30.05 13.64
N HIS A 437 29.63 30.33 13.03
CA HIS A 437 29.54 30.75 11.64
C HIS A 437 28.79 32.07 11.54
N GLU A 438 29.31 32.98 10.74
CA GLU A 438 28.63 34.22 10.38
C GLU A 438 27.63 33.89 9.24
N ILE A 439 26.34 34.12 9.46
CA ILE A 439 25.37 33.94 8.40
C ILE A 439 25.45 35.09 7.43
N VAL A 440 25.96 34.85 6.24
CA VAL A 440 25.80 35.79 5.13
C VAL A 440 24.37 35.61 4.59
N VAL A 441 23.46 36.46 5.03
CA VAL A 441 22.11 36.54 4.52
C VAL A 441 22.17 37.13 3.10
N THR A 442 22.16 36.28 2.08
CA THR A 442 21.90 36.73 0.73
C THR A 442 20.39 36.91 0.59
N PRO A 443 19.88 38.11 0.29
CA PRO A 443 18.44 38.31 0.12
C PRO A 443 17.99 37.58 -1.14
N VAL A 444 17.27 36.49 -0.97
CA VAL A 444 16.60 35.79 -2.05
C VAL A 444 15.11 36.21 -2.04
N GLY A 445 14.73 36.99 -3.06
CA GLY A 445 13.34 37.35 -3.34
C GLY A 445 12.80 38.53 -2.54
N GLN A 446 11.82 39.24 -3.10
CA GLN A 446 11.24 40.49 -2.58
C GLN A 446 10.52 40.38 -1.21
N ASN A 447 10.45 39.23 -0.57
CA ASN A 447 9.76 39.03 0.71
C ASN A 447 10.65 38.61 1.88
N GLY A 448 11.95 38.60 1.74
CA GLY A 448 12.95 38.75 2.84
C GLY A 448 12.90 37.79 4.04
N LEU A 449 12.18 36.67 3.99
CA LEU A 449 12.08 35.73 5.10
C LEU A 449 12.67 34.37 4.70
N LEU A 450 13.86 34.10 5.15
CA LEU A 450 14.47 32.77 5.15
C LEU A 450 13.84 31.97 6.32
N TYR A 451 12.97 31.03 6.01
CA TYR A 451 12.48 30.08 7.00
C TYR A 451 13.32 28.80 6.94
N ASN A 452 14.11 28.55 7.97
CA ASN A 452 14.68 27.24 8.20
C ASN A 452 13.71 26.47 9.11
N ASN A 453 12.97 25.52 8.56
CA ASN A 453 11.97 24.66 9.26
C ASN A 453 10.93 25.43 10.10
N GLY A 454 10.54 26.63 9.67
CA GLY A 454 9.63 27.49 10.46
C GLY A 454 10.33 28.26 11.60
N LEU A 455 11.65 28.10 11.73
CA LEU A 455 12.44 28.80 12.72
C LEU A 455 13.01 30.08 12.10
N SER A 456 12.71 31.22 12.67
CA SER A 456 13.39 32.47 12.38
C SER A 456 14.87 32.28 12.71
N LEU A 457 15.76 32.56 11.77
CA LEU A 457 17.21 32.63 12.03
C LEU A 457 17.46 33.84 12.93
N GLY A 458 17.26 33.66 14.25
CA GLY A 458 17.66 34.60 15.26
C GLY A 458 19.15 34.73 15.34
N ALA A 459 19.64 35.63 16.18
CA ALA A 459 21.06 35.82 16.41
C ALA A 459 21.77 34.47 16.63
N LEU A 460 22.91 34.31 15.96
CA LEU A 460 23.76 33.14 16.09
C LEU A 460 24.15 32.91 17.55
N ALA A 461 24.00 31.69 18.03
CA ALA A 461 24.63 31.30 19.28
C ALA A 461 26.14 31.39 19.13
N PRO A 462 26.87 31.88 20.14
CA PRO A 462 28.35 31.91 20.10
C PRO A 462 28.90 30.49 19.92
N GLY A 463 29.95 30.34 19.12
CA GLY A 463 30.66 29.07 18.99
C GLY A 463 31.36 28.67 20.30
N GLY A 464 31.70 27.39 20.41
CA GLY A 464 32.39 26.81 21.56
C GLY A 464 31.51 25.92 22.41
N PHE A 465 32.02 25.54 23.57
CA PHE A 465 31.32 24.65 24.49
C PHE A 465 30.20 25.37 25.23
N GLN A 466 29.04 24.78 25.27
CA GLN A 466 27.84 25.22 25.99
C GLN A 466 27.14 24.02 26.58
N SER A 467 26.39 24.19 27.69
CA SER A 467 25.57 23.11 28.25
C SER A 467 24.24 23.64 28.77
N ARG A 468 23.31 22.71 28.89
CA ARG A 468 22.00 22.91 29.47
C ARG A 468 21.68 21.77 30.43
N GLU A 469 21.44 22.11 31.71
CA GLU A 469 21.06 21.18 32.75
C GLU A 469 19.59 21.39 33.13
N LEU A 470 18.85 20.34 33.21
CA LEU A 470 17.40 20.41 33.41
C LEU A 470 16.89 19.30 34.33
N ILE A 471 16.18 19.67 35.40
CA ILE A 471 15.43 18.74 36.23
C ILE A 471 13.94 18.96 35.95
N TYR A 472 13.25 17.91 35.58
CA TYR A 472 11.83 18.00 35.27
C TYR A 472 11.08 16.80 35.84
N GLY A 473 9.76 16.90 35.94
CA GLY A 473 8.97 15.79 36.44
C GLY A 473 7.55 15.81 35.95
N SER A 474 6.91 14.66 36.06
CA SER A 474 5.50 14.51 35.79
C SER A 474 4.86 13.53 36.77
N ALA A 475 3.59 13.75 37.08
CA ALA A 475 2.78 12.82 37.86
C ALA A 475 1.39 12.72 37.26
N GLY A 476 0.88 11.52 37.15
CA GLY A 476 -0.43 11.30 36.55
C GLY A 476 -1.26 10.32 37.34
N VAL A 477 -2.56 10.52 37.27
CA VAL A 477 -3.60 9.66 37.87
C VAL A 477 -4.67 9.42 36.83
N ALA A 478 -5.07 8.17 36.68
CA ALA A 478 -6.17 7.78 35.83
C ALA A 478 -7.05 6.73 36.51
N SER A 479 -8.27 6.62 36.01
CA SER A 479 -9.25 5.63 36.49
C SER A 479 -10.03 5.06 35.30
N GLU A 480 -10.50 3.84 35.42
CA GLU A 480 -11.48 3.27 34.51
C GLU A 480 -12.76 2.95 35.27
N ILE A 481 -13.83 3.61 34.89
CA ILE A 481 -15.18 3.40 35.46
C ILE A 481 -15.97 2.70 34.37
N GLU A 482 -16.45 1.49 34.65
CA GLU A 482 -17.21 0.73 33.67
C GLU A 482 -18.58 0.29 34.18
N LYS A 483 -19.52 0.18 33.24
CA LYS A 483 -20.84 -0.39 33.51
C LYS A 483 -21.28 -1.24 32.34
N VAL A 484 -21.71 -2.45 32.66
CA VAL A 484 -22.26 -3.40 31.69
C VAL A 484 -23.76 -3.47 31.84
N TYR A 485 -24.47 -3.24 30.74
CA TYR A 485 -25.93 -3.30 30.68
C TYR A 485 -26.31 -4.57 29.91
N ALA A 486 -27.24 -5.33 30.40
CA ALA A 486 -27.88 -6.40 29.63
C ALA A 486 -28.87 -5.75 28.66
N LEU A 487 -28.57 -5.93 27.37
CA LEU A 487 -29.35 -5.37 26.27
C LEU A 487 -29.78 -6.53 25.34
N LYS A 488 -31.09 -6.78 25.26
CA LYS A 488 -31.65 -7.78 24.35
C LYS A 488 -32.27 -7.08 23.14
N TRP A 489 -31.40 -6.63 22.24
CA TRP A 489 -31.85 -5.92 21.04
C TRP A 489 -31.19 -6.51 19.79
N GLY A 490 -31.95 -7.28 19.02
CA GLY A 490 -31.44 -7.97 17.84
C GLY A 490 -30.35 -8.97 18.20
N SER A 491 -29.15 -8.80 17.60
CA SER A 491 -27.97 -9.61 17.88
C SER A 491 -27.13 -9.11 19.07
N VAL A 492 -27.52 -7.99 19.71
CA VAL A 492 -26.79 -7.40 20.82
C VAL A 492 -27.20 -8.03 22.14
N GLU A 493 -26.25 -8.63 22.86
CA GLU A 493 -26.49 -9.23 24.19
C GLU A 493 -26.23 -8.24 25.32
N LYS A 494 -25.14 -7.49 25.23
CA LYS A 494 -24.69 -6.58 26.27
C LYS A 494 -24.09 -5.30 25.65
N LEU A 495 -24.22 -4.21 26.41
CA LEU A 495 -23.53 -2.96 26.15
C LEU A 495 -22.61 -2.68 27.33
N LYS A 496 -21.32 -2.42 27.05
CA LYS A 496 -20.37 -1.91 28.06
C LYS A 496 -20.07 -0.46 27.75
N HIS A 497 -20.22 0.40 28.75
CA HIS A 497 -19.81 1.79 28.72
C HIS A 497 -18.64 1.98 29.67
N THR A 498 -17.52 2.54 29.17
CA THR A 498 -16.39 2.95 30.02
C THR A 498 -16.21 4.44 29.97
N ILE A 499 -15.80 4.99 31.10
CA ILE A 499 -15.37 6.40 31.27
C ILE A 499 -13.98 6.33 31.89
N GLU A 500 -12.98 6.88 31.21
CA GLU A 500 -11.57 6.86 31.59
C GLU A 500 -11.10 8.30 31.88
N PRO A 501 -11.36 8.84 33.06
CA PRO A 501 -10.87 10.15 33.46
C PRO A 501 -9.39 10.09 33.81
N PHE A 502 -8.66 11.14 33.46
CA PHE A 502 -7.25 11.28 33.80
C PHE A 502 -6.89 12.72 34.12
N VAL A 503 -5.84 12.88 34.92
CA VAL A 503 -5.13 14.14 35.13
C VAL A 503 -3.64 13.86 35.20
N THR A 504 -2.86 14.66 34.48
CA THR A 504 -1.40 14.61 34.52
C THR A 504 -0.87 16.01 34.77
N TYR A 505 0.03 16.14 35.72
CA TYR A 505 0.81 17.34 35.94
C TYR A 505 2.21 17.15 35.38
N THR A 506 2.70 18.13 34.62
CA THR A 506 4.08 18.14 34.09
C THR A 506 4.73 19.46 34.46
N TYR A 507 5.92 19.38 35.04
CA TYR A 507 6.76 20.52 35.36
C TYR A 507 8.07 20.44 34.60
N VAL A 508 8.36 21.52 33.87
CA VAL A 508 9.64 21.78 33.21
C VAL A 508 10.01 23.22 33.57
N PRO A 509 11.16 23.49 34.20
CA PRO A 509 11.54 24.84 34.55
C PRO A 509 11.74 25.71 33.30
N ASN A 510 11.35 26.97 33.42
CA ASN A 510 11.63 27.96 32.36
C ASN A 510 13.00 28.59 32.62
N PHE A 511 13.82 28.63 31.57
CA PHE A 511 15.15 29.27 31.63
C PHE A 511 15.51 29.84 30.26
N ASP A 512 16.45 30.77 30.24
CA ASP A 512 16.91 31.39 29.00
C ASP A 512 17.77 30.41 28.18
N GLN A 513 17.32 30.10 26.97
CA GLN A 513 17.98 29.23 26.00
C GLN A 513 18.44 30.01 24.75
N SER A 514 18.34 31.34 24.77
CA SER A 514 18.62 32.17 23.61
C SER A 514 20.07 32.07 23.13
N SER A 515 20.98 31.75 24.05
CA SER A 515 22.41 31.55 23.75
C SER A 515 22.74 30.15 23.24
N LEU A 516 21.85 29.19 23.37
CA LEU A 516 22.11 27.81 22.97
C LEU A 516 21.92 27.62 21.46
N PRO A 517 22.68 26.70 20.85
CA PRO A 517 22.48 26.31 19.45
C PRO A 517 21.08 25.86 19.14
N LEU A 518 20.70 25.85 17.85
CA LEU A 518 19.42 25.38 17.38
C LEU A 518 19.61 24.51 16.14
N PHE A 519 19.56 23.20 16.32
CA PHE A 519 19.63 22.21 15.26
C PHE A 519 18.25 21.61 15.00
N ASP A 520 17.56 21.18 16.08
CA ASP A 520 16.26 20.53 16.03
C ASP A 520 15.38 20.92 17.25
N GLU A 521 14.25 20.22 17.41
CA GLU A 521 13.31 20.43 18.52
C GLU A 521 13.91 20.08 19.92
N THR A 522 14.95 19.24 19.96
CA THR A 522 15.65 18.85 21.20
C THR A 522 16.30 20.06 21.86
N ASP A 523 16.72 21.06 21.08
CA ASP A 523 17.48 22.21 21.56
C ASP A 523 16.61 23.29 22.20
N ARG A 524 15.30 23.23 22.05
CA ARG A 524 14.35 24.15 22.65
C ARG A 524 13.34 23.39 23.48
N VAL A 525 13.56 23.39 24.79
CA VAL A 525 12.66 22.80 25.76
C VAL A 525 11.80 23.89 26.37
N GLU A 526 10.52 23.90 26.02
CA GLU A 526 9.58 24.87 26.61
C GLU A 526 9.39 24.62 28.07
N GLY A 527 9.60 25.67 28.89
CA GLY A 527 9.22 25.67 30.29
C GLY A 527 7.70 25.53 30.42
N ARG A 528 7.26 24.61 31.25
CA ARG A 528 5.82 24.39 31.49
C ARG A 528 5.54 23.91 32.89
N SER A 529 4.40 24.34 33.41
CA SER A 529 3.83 23.84 34.64
C SER A 529 2.34 23.59 34.38
N LEU A 530 2.07 22.42 33.81
CA LEU A 530 0.86 22.15 33.06
C LEU A 530 0.06 21.00 33.69
N PHE A 531 -1.17 21.24 34.05
CA PHE A 531 -2.16 20.20 34.29
C PHE A 531 -2.88 19.90 32.99
N VAL A 532 -2.77 18.66 32.51
CA VAL A 532 -3.55 18.12 31.39
C VAL A 532 -4.60 17.19 32.02
N TYR A 533 -5.85 17.42 31.74
CA TYR A 533 -6.94 16.62 32.25
C TYR A 533 -8.01 16.37 31.20
N GLY A 534 -8.68 15.26 31.33
CA GLY A 534 -9.66 14.86 30.35
C GLY A 534 -10.39 13.58 30.73
N ALA A 535 -11.20 13.14 29.82
CA ALA A 535 -11.88 11.85 29.92
C ALA A 535 -12.10 11.25 28.53
N THR A 536 -11.93 9.94 28.42
CA THR A 536 -12.34 9.17 27.26
C THR A 536 -13.56 8.34 27.63
N SER A 537 -14.61 8.45 26.85
CA SER A 537 -15.83 7.64 26.97
C SER A 537 -15.87 6.65 25.77
N ARG A 538 -16.08 5.36 26.08
CA ARG A 538 -16.19 4.31 25.05
C ARG A 538 -17.43 3.48 25.25
N ILE A 539 -18.05 3.09 24.16
CA ILE A 539 -19.19 2.18 24.15
C ILE A 539 -18.85 0.95 23.31
N PHE A 540 -19.00 -0.20 23.94
CA PHE A 540 -18.80 -1.51 23.31
C PHE A 540 -20.10 -2.30 23.26
N LEU A 541 -20.32 -3.01 22.19
CA LEU A 541 -21.40 -3.98 22.04
C LEU A 541 -20.84 -5.40 22.05
N LYS A 542 -21.46 -6.27 22.83
CA LYS A 542 -21.25 -7.70 22.76
C LYS A 542 -22.36 -8.33 21.92
N LEU A 543 -21.97 -8.98 20.83
CA LEU A 543 -22.86 -9.62 19.88
C LEU A 543 -23.04 -11.11 20.22
N SER A 544 -24.26 -11.64 20.04
CA SER A 544 -24.52 -13.08 20.17
C SER A 544 -23.63 -13.91 19.23
N PRO A 545 -23.16 -15.10 19.68
CA PRO A 545 -22.45 -15.99 18.78
C PRO A 545 -23.32 -16.29 17.57
N ARG A 546 -22.77 -16.16 16.35
CA ARG A 546 -23.45 -16.66 15.15
C ARG A 546 -23.70 -18.16 15.37
N ARG A 547 -24.95 -18.63 15.26
CA ARG A 547 -25.22 -20.05 15.13
C ARG A 547 -24.38 -20.56 13.94
N ALA A 548 -23.43 -21.45 14.22
CA ALA A 548 -22.69 -22.14 13.19
C ALA A 548 -23.72 -22.76 12.24
N VAL A 549 -23.63 -22.42 10.97
CA VAL A 549 -24.40 -23.10 9.92
C VAL A 549 -24.00 -24.57 10.03
N GLN A 550 -24.96 -25.47 10.22
CA GLN A 550 -24.70 -26.90 10.30
C GLN A 550 -23.92 -27.35 9.07
N GLY A 551 -22.65 -27.69 9.25
CA GLY A 551 -21.73 -28.13 8.19
C GLY A 551 -20.31 -27.56 8.28
N GLU A 552 -20.04 -26.57 9.12
CA GLU A 552 -18.66 -26.11 9.37
C GLU A 552 -18.09 -26.87 10.57
N SER A 553 -16.92 -27.50 10.38
CA SER A 553 -16.21 -28.19 11.45
C SER A 553 -15.77 -27.17 12.53
N PRO A 554 -15.70 -27.58 13.83
CA PRO A 554 -15.27 -26.70 14.91
C PRO A 554 -13.85 -26.11 14.74
N GLU A 555 -13.02 -26.72 13.90
CA GLU A 555 -11.68 -26.24 13.56
C GLU A 555 -11.70 -24.98 12.67
N ALA A 556 -12.75 -24.78 11.87
CA ALA A 556 -12.89 -23.55 11.05
C ALA A 556 -13.32 -22.32 11.89
N ALA A 557 -13.86 -22.52 13.08
CA ALA A 557 -14.26 -21.44 14.00
C ALA A 557 -13.11 -20.94 14.89
N SER A 558 -12.00 -21.65 14.97
CA SER A 558 -10.79 -21.29 15.76
C SER A 558 -9.60 -20.83 14.90
N ALA A 559 -9.70 -20.93 13.58
CA ALA A 559 -8.74 -20.27 12.71
C ALA A 559 -8.89 -18.75 12.87
N GLU A 560 -7.86 -18.08 13.36
CA GLU A 560 -7.71 -16.64 13.18
C GLU A 560 -8.01 -16.35 11.70
N PRO A 561 -8.83 -15.34 11.38
CA PRO A 561 -9.04 -14.98 9.99
C PRO A 561 -7.68 -14.61 9.43
N GLN A 562 -7.10 -15.51 8.65
CA GLN A 562 -6.04 -15.14 7.73
C GLN A 562 -6.63 -14.01 6.87
N ASP A 563 -5.91 -12.93 6.83
CA ASP A 563 -6.22 -11.68 6.17
C ASP A 563 -6.56 -11.90 4.68
N GLU A 564 -7.77 -12.44 4.45
CA GLU A 564 -8.40 -12.38 3.14
C GLU A 564 -9.00 -10.99 3.01
N GLY A 565 -8.23 -10.16 2.33
CA GLY A 565 -8.50 -8.81 1.85
C GLY A 565 -9.83 -8.19 2.25
N ALA A 566 -9.74 -7.21 3.16
CA ALA A 566 -10.65 -6.07 3.27
C ALA A 566 -12.12 -6.37 3.51
N THR A 567 -12.46 -7.01 4.62
CA THR A 567 -13.87 -7.01 4.99
C THR A 567 -14.24 -5.99 6.07
N HIS A 568 -13.32 -5.45 6.87
CA HIS A 568 -13.66 -4.34 7.81
C HIS A 568 -12.40 -3.63 8.34
N PRO A 569 -11.85 -2.64 7.63
CA PRO A 569 -10.64 -1.93 8.07
C PRO A 569 -10.85 -1.01 9.30
N PHE A 570 -12.08 -0.88 9.80
CA PHE A 570 -12.41 0.18 10.78
C PHE A 570 -12.84 -0.30 12.15
N MET A 571 -13.11 -1.58 12.35
CA MET A 571 -13.50 -2.10 13.67
C MET A 571 -12.49 -3.11 14.18
N ALA A 572 -11.87 -2.80 15.31
CA ALA A 572 -11.16 -3.81 16.08
C ALA A 572 -12.20 -4.79 16.67
N ARG A 573 -12.27 -6.00 16.16
CA ARG A 573 -13.06 -7.09 16.74
C ARG A 573 -12.18 -7.89 17.68
N SER A 574 -12.57 -7.94 18.93
CA SER A 574 -12.06 -8.92 19.87
C SER A 574 -13.09 -10.00 20.11
N PHE A 575 -12.65 -11.24 20.23
CA PHE A 575 -13.52 -12.38 20.55
C PHE A 575 -13.37 -12.74 22.01
N VAL A 576 -14.48 -12.73 22.75
CA VAL A 576 -14.52 -13.19 24.14
C VAL A 576 -15.53 -14.32 24.25
N ASN A 577 -15.07 -15.52 24.53
CA ASN A 577 -15.90 -16.73 24.65
C ASN A 577 -16.79 -17.00 23.40
N GLY A 578 -16.24 -16.83 22.21
CA GLY A 578 -16.96 -17.05 20.94
C GLY A 578 -17.95 -15.95 20.54
N SER A 579 -18.07 -14.89 21.33
CA SER A 579 -18.88 -13.70 21.02
C SER A 579 -17.98 -12.56 20.56
N ALA A 580 -18.37 -11.87 19.48
CA ALA A 580 -17.67 -10.67 19.04
C ALA A 580 -17.98 -9.48 19.95
N VAL A 581 -16.93 -8.74 20.33
CA VAL A 581 -17.05 -7.46 21.06
C VAL A 581 -16.56 -6.35 20.12
N GLU A 582 -17.40 -5.37 19.87
CA GLU A 582 -17.13 -4.27 18.94
C GLU A 582 -17.24 -2.91 19.67
N GLU A 583 -16.22 -2.05 19.52
CA GLU A 583 -16.30 -0.65 19.97
C GLU A 583 -17.10 0.14 18.92
N ILE A 584 -18.20 0.75 19.35
CA ILE A 584 -19.09 1.50 18.45
C ILE A 584 -18.99 3.01 18.60
N LEU A 585 -18.45 3.50 19.72
CA LEU A 585 -18.27 4.93 19.99
C LEU A 585 -17.05 5.13 20.86
N ARG A 586 -16.23 6.11 20.48
CA ARG A 586 -15.18 6.70 21.31
C ARG A 586 -15.30 8.21 21.25
N PHE A 587 -15.28 8.83 22.42
CA PHE A 587 -15.30 10.26 22.57
C PHE A 587 -14.27 10.67 23.61
N SER A 588 -13.34 11.54 23.27
CA SER A 588 -12.29 12.05 24.15
C SER A 588 -12.35 13.56 24.22
N LEU A 589 -12.29 14.08 25.42
CA LEU A 589 -12.19 15.51 25.74
C LEU A 589 -10.91 15.73 26.50
N THR A 590 -10.03 16.62 26.03
CA THR A 590 -8.78 17.00 26.68
C THR A 590 -8.69 18.51 26.81
N HIS A 591 -8.22 18.96 27.94
CA HIS A 591 -8.01 20.38 28.26
C HIS A 591 -6.77 20.51 29.15
N ALA A 592 -6.09 21.64 29.08
CA ALA A 592 -4.93 21.89 29.92
C ALA A 592 -5.01 23.25 30.64
N TYR A 593 -4.34 23.31 31.78
CA TYR A 593 -4.20 24.53 32.59
C TYR A 593 -2.72 24.77 32.93
N ASP A 594 -2.19 25.89 32.48
CA ASP A 594 -0.81 26.34 32.78
C ASP A 594 -0.78 27.18 34.04
N THR A 595 -0.04 26.77 35.05
CA THR A 595 0.08 27.47 36.34
C THR A 595 1.09 28.61 36.29
N THR A 596 2.04 28.58 35.39
CA THR A 596 3.19 29.54 35.35
C THR A 596 2.94 30.78 34.52
N HIS A 597 1.94 30.78 33.66
CA HIS A 597 1.72 31.88 32.72
C HIS A 597 2.94 32.20 31.86
N ALA A 598 3.67 31.16 31.49
CA ALA A 598 4.95 31.27 30.73
C ALA A 598 4.75 31.77 29.30
N VAL A 599 3.54 31.74 28.80
CA VAL A 599 3.21 32.23 27.45
C VAL A 599 2.94 33.74 27.53
N ALA A 600 3.39 34.46 26.51
CA ALA A 600 3.46 35.92 26.39
C ALA A 600 2.33 36.69 27.11
N LYS A 601 2.64 37.83 27.70
CA LYS A 601 1.71 38.75 28.37
C LYS A 601 0.40 38.91 27.57
N GLY A 602 -0.71 38.38 28.10
CA GLY A 602 -2.03 38.44 27.48
C GLY A 602 -2.59 37.11 27.02
N SER A 603 -1.85 36.01 27.10
CA SER A 603 -2.37 34.68 26.81
C SER A 603 -3.12 34.09 27.99
N SER A 604 -4.07 33.23 27.71
CA SER A 604 -4.81 32.50 28.73
C SER A 604 -3.95 31.43 29.39
N ARG A 605 -4.28 31.10 30.64
CA ARG A 605 -3.75 29.92 31.34
C ARG A 605 -4.37 28.62 30.87
N PHE A 606 -5.49 28.68 30.17
CA PHE A 606 -6.17 27.52 29.67
C PHE A 606 -5.76 27.30 28.21
N SER A 607 -5.46 26.06 27.88
CA SER A 607 -5.28 25.62 26.49
C SER A 607 -6.56 25.67 25.69
N ASP A 608 -6.46 25.35 24.43
CA ASP A 608 -7.64 24.99 23.66
C ASP A 608 -8.27 23.69 24.17
N LEU A 609 -9.55 23.53 23.91
CA LEU A 609 -10.30 22.31 24.13
C LEU A 609 -10.12 21.39 22.94
N ASP A 610 -9.56 20.20 23.18
CA ASP A 610 -9.43 19.15 22.15
C ASP A 610 -10.52 18.11 22.32
N LEU A 611 -11.32 17.96 21.28
CA LEU A 611 -12.39 16.98 21.16
C LEU A 611 -12.04 16.01 20.05
N VAL A 612 -12.04 14.71 20.36
CA VAL A 612 -11.90 13.65 19.34
C VAL A 612 -13.07 12.70 19.48
N ALA A 613 -13.78 12.47 18.39
CA ALA A 613 -14.91 11.55 18.36
C ALA A 613 -14.79 10.58 17.19
N THR A 614 -15.06 9.32 17.44
CA THR A 614 -15.17 8.28 16.41
C THR A 614 -16.37 7.40 16.72
N ALA A 615 -17.23 7.22 15.75
CA ALA A 615 -18.41 6.40 15.86
C ALA A 615 -18.51 5.40 14.70
N PHE A 616 -18.92 4.19 15.03
CA PHE A 616 -19.20 3.10 14.11
C PHE A 616 -20.66 2.64 14.28
N PRO A 617 -21.65 3.44 13.80
CA PRO A 617 -23.06 3.14 14.01
C PRO A 617 -23.51 1.85 13.34
N ALA A 618 -22.77 1.41 12.34
CA ALA A 618 -22.95 0.15 11.61
C ALA A 618 -21.61 -0.32 11.05
N ASN A 619 -21.50 -1.60 10.72
CA ASN A 619 -20.32 -2.20 10.09
C ASN A 619 -19.96 -1.53 8.75
N THR A 620 -20.86 -0.77 8.19
CA THR A 620 -20.75 -0.10 6.89
C THR A 620 -20.58 1.41 7.02
N LEU A 621 -20.53 1.95 8.24
CA LEU A 621 -20.46 3.39 8.46
C LEU A 621 -19.48 3.72 9.59
N ALA A 622 -18.44 4.48 9.25
CA ALA A 622 -17.54 5.10 10.20
C ALA A 622 -17.61 6.63 10.06
N ILE A 623 -17.76 7.30 11.18
CA ILE A 623 -17.77 8.76 11.26
C ILE A 623 -16.78 9.16 12.34
N GLY A 624 -15.92 10.11 12.04
CA GLY A 624 -14.98 10.61 13.04
C GLY A 624 -14.60 12.04 12.80
N GLY A 625 -13.97 12.62 13.81
CA GLY A 625 -13.46 13.98 13.72
C GLY A 625 -12.71 14.42 14.96
N GLN A 626 -11.99 15.49 14.76
CA GLN A 626 -11.27 16.23 15.80
C GLN A 626 -11.66 17.70 15.73
N LEU A 627 -11.79 18.32 16.86
CA LEU A 627 -12.07 19.75 17.00
C LEU A 627 -11.17 20.33 18.09
N THR A 628 -10.36 21.32 17.72
CA THR A 628 -9.61 22.16 18.66
C THR A 628 -10.26 23.54 18.72
N TYR A 629 -10.87 23.83 19.86
CA TYR A 629 -11.61 25.06 20.10
C TYR A 629 -10.95 25.91 21.19
N SER A 630 -10.72 27.18 20.90
CA SER A 630 -10.19 28.16 21.83
C SER A 630 -11.36 28.87 22.56
N PRO A 631 -11.59 28.59 23.85
CA PRO A 631 -12.62 29.31 24.61
C PRO A 631 -12.35 30.81 24.76
N GLN A 632 -11.07 31.19 24.77
CA GLN A 632 -10.67 32.59 24.97
C GLN A 632 -10.86 33.43 23.71
N ALA A 633 -10.41 32.90 22.58
CA ALA A 633 -10.57 33.56 21.29
C ALA A 633 -11.98 33.35 20.71
N SER A 634 -12.79 32.46 21.33
CA SER A 634 -14.09 32.02 20.83
C SER A 634 -14.04 31.60 19.36
N THR A 635 -12.97 30.91 19.00
CA THR A 635 -12.69 30.49 17.61
C THR A 635 -12.26 29.03 17.54
N ILE A 636 -12.47 28.39 16.40
CA ILE A 636 -11.97 27.07 16.08
C ILE A 636 -10.58 27.25 15.46
N HIS A 637 -9.56 26.63 16.04
CA HIS A 637 -8.21 26.61 15.50
C HIS A 637 -8.01 25.46 14.53
N TYR A 638 -8.63 24.31 14.79
CA TYR A 638 -8.57 23.14 13.93
C TYR A 638 -9.88 22.37 13.97
N ALA A 639 -10.34 21.91 12.83
CA ALA A 639 -11.41 20.93 12.75
C ALA A 639 -11.14 19.98 11.59
N SER A 640 -11.26 18.68 11.84
CA SER A 640 -11.29 17.67 10.80
C SER A 640 -12.47 16.74 11.02
N THR A 641 -13.12 16.35 9.94
CA THR A 641 -14.17 15.33 10.00
C THR A 641 -13.99 14.37 8.82
N TYR A 642 -14.34 13.13 9.05
CA TYR A 642 -14.43 12.15 7.97
C TYR A 642 -15.68 11.29 8.12
N LEU A 643 -16.20 10.88 7.00
CA LEU A 643 -17.27 9.90 6.86
C LEU A 643 -16.81 8.85 5.87
N ASN A 644 -16.89 7.59 6.28
CA ASN A 644 -16.66 6.45 5.44
C ASN A 644 -17.89 5.56 5.45
N PHE A 645 -18.52 5.44 4.29
CA PHE A 645 -19.78 4.74 4.15
C PHE A 645 -19.71 3.68 3.05
N HIS A 646 -20.01 2.43 3.42
CA HIS A 646 -20.13 1.29 2.52
C HIS A 646 -21.58 0.81 2.50
N PRO A 647 -22.39 1.14 1.47
CA PRO A 647 -23.81 0.79 1.45
C PRO A 647 -24.06 -0.71 1.51
N TRP A 648 -24.80 -1.17 2.51
CA TRP A 648 -25.07 -2.60 2.75
C TRP A 648 -26.04 -3.23 1.74
N TRP A 649 -26.89 -2.45 1.11
CA TRP A 649 -27.87 -2.92 0.11
C TRP A 649 -27.28 -3.35 -1.21
N PHE A 650 -25.99 -3.04 -1.46
CA PHE A 650 -25.26 -3.45 -2.67
C PHE A 650 -24.46 -4.73 -2.49
N ASN A 651 -24.36 -5.25 -1.27
CA ASN A 651 -23.48 -6.37 -0.92
C ASN A 651 -24.22 -7.73 -0.99
N LYS A 652 -25.09 -7.95 -1.98
CA LYS A 652 -25.80 -9.23 -2.15
C LYS A 652 -24.94 -10.35 -2.75
N SER A 653 -23.80 -10.06 -3.32
CA SER A 653 -22.83 -11.05 -3.77
C SER A 653 -21.63 -11.10 -2.84
N LYS A 654 -21.17 -12.29 -2.49
CA LYS A 654 -20.00 -12.53 -1.62
C LYS A 654 -18.65 -12.04 -2.21
N VAL A 655 -18.66 -11.26 -3.27
CA VAL A 655 -17.47 -10.70 -3.94
C VAL A 655 -17.30 -9.26 -3.51
N THR A 656 -16.27 -9.02 -2.80
CA THR A 656 -15.91 -7.89 -1.97
C THR A 656 -15.32 -6.70 -2.74
N THR A 657 -16.07 -6.05 -3.59
CA THR A 657 -15.74 -4.66 -3.97
C THR A 657 -17.01 -3.83 -3.88
N GLY A 658 -17.39 -3.54 -2.64
CA GLY A 658 -18.59 -2.76 -2.38
C GLY A 658 -18.39 -1.30 -2.78
N SER A 659 -19.48 -0.67 -3.25
CA SER A 659 -19.56 0.77 -3.38
C SER A 659 -19.17 1.45 -2.07
N TYR A 660 -18.49 2.59 -2.15
CA TYR A 660 -18.13 3.38 -0.98
C TYR A 660 -18.23 4.88 -1.24
N LEU A 661 -18.40 5.60 -0.17
CA LEU A 661 -18.37 7.06 -0.11
C LEU A 661 -17.41 7.46 0.99
N LEU A 662 -16.31 8.13 0.64
CA LEU A 662 -15.38 8.75 1.57
C LEU A 662 -15.54 10.26 1.46
N LEU A 663 -15.82 10.90 2.57
CA LEU A 663 -15.88 12.35 2.66
C LEU A 663 -14.94 12.80 3.77
N SER A 664 -14.07 13.73 3.50
CA SER A 664 -13.29 14.41 4.54
C SER A 664 -13.37 15.92 4.38
N TYR A 665 -13.39 16.59 5.51
CA TYR A 665 -13.34 18.04 5.59
C TYR A 665 -12.29 18.43 6.62
N ASN A 666 -11.44 19.40 6.27
CA ASN A 666 -10.38 19.90 7.11
C ASN A 666 -10.44 21.44 7.13
N TYR A 667 -10.33 21.98 8.32
CA TYR A 667 -10.31 23.39 8.60
C TYR A 667 -9.13 23.70 9.50
N VAL A 668 -8.32 24.69 9.13
CA VAL A 668 -7.26 25.27 9.94
C VAL A 668 -7.58 26.74 10.08
N GLY A 669 -7.93 27.12 11.30
CA GLY A 669 -8.22 28.50 11.65
C GLY A 669 -6.98 29.32 11.99
N PRO A 670 -7.15 30.57 12.37
CA PRO A 670 -6.06 31.43 12.84
C PRO A 670 -5.43 30.81 14.10
N GLY A 671 -4.09 30.80 14.14
CA GLY A 671 -3.35 30.29 15.31
C GLY A 671 -3.51 31.17 16.55
N PRO A 672 -3.07 30.70 17.74
CA PRO A 672 -3.22 31.42 19.00
C PRO A 672 -2.54 32.80 19.00
N ASP A 673 -1.52 33.01 18.18
CA ASP A 673 -0.81 34.28 18.03
C ASP A 673 -1.40 35.22 16.96
N SER A 674 -2.52 34.85 16.37
CA SER A 674 -3.20 35.67 15.37
C SER A 674 -3.83 36.89 16.06
N LYS A 675 -3.75 38.03 15.41
CA LYS A 675 -4.36 39.27 15.95
C LYS A 675 -5.86 39.09 16.15
N PRO A 676 -6.45 39.54 17.27
CA PRO A 676 -7.88 39.51 17.47
C PRO A 676 -8.63 40.14 16.30
N GLY A 677 -9.59 39.43 15.76
CA GLY A 677 -10.41 39.87 14.62
C GLY A 677 -10.02 39.26 13.27
N VAL A 678 -8.95 38.46 13.19
CA VAL A 678 -8.62 37.68 12.00
C VAL A 678 -9.39 36.35 12.07
N ASN A 679 -10.59 36.31 11.53
CA ASN A 679 -11.41 35.09 11.50
C ASN A 679 -11.27 34.31 10.18
N ALA A 680 -10.28 34.66 9.33
CA ALA A 680 -10.09 33.97 8.07
C ALA A 680 -9.43 32.62 8.29
N ALA A 681 -10.00 31.56 7.72
CA ALA A 681 -9.38 30.26 7.68
C ALA A 681 -8.03 30.35 6.96
N LEU A 682 -6.97 29.76 7.53
CA LEU A 682 -5.68 29.63 6.87
C LEU A 682 -5.73 28.55 5.78
N SER A 683 -6.53 27.52 6.01
CA SER A 683 -6.78 26.45 5.05
C SER A 683 -8.14 25.83 5.32
N GLN A 684 -8.90 25.59 4.30
CA GLN A 684 -10.23 24.97 4.42
C GLN A 684 -10.51 24.16 3.15
N PHE A 685 -10.46 22.85 3.26
CA PHE A 685 -10.66 21.99 2.10
C PHE A 685 -11.52 20.76 2.41
N MET A 686 -12.19 20.28 1.38
CA MET A 686 -13.02 19.10 1.40
C MET A 686 -12.57 18.13 0.30
N THR A 687 -12.47 16.86 0.62
CA THR A 687 -12.29 15.80 -0.37
C THR A 687 -13.47 14.86 -0.33
N LEU A 688 -13.97 14.52 -1.49
CA LEU A 688 -14.98 13.50 -1.68
C LEU A 688 -14.40 12.41 -2.58
N GLN A 689 -14.60 11.15 -2.23
CA GLN A 689 -14.33 10.04 -3.12
C GLN A 689 -15.54 9.09 -3.08
N ALA A 690 -16.21 8.99 -4.19
CA ALA A 690 -17.36 8.11 -4.36
C ALA A 690 -17.06 7.07 -5.43
N TYR A 691 -17.18 5.82 -5.06
CA TYR A 691 -17.14 4.69 -5.97
C TYR A 691 -18.49 3.96 -5.90
N TYR A 692 -19.13 3.81 -7.04
CA TYR A 692 -20.44 3.22 -7.12
C TYR A 692 -20.52 2.17 -8.23
N GLU A 693 -20.87 0.93 -7.89
CA GLU A 693 -21.03 -0.18 -8.82
C GLU A 693 -22.49 -0.39 -9.18
N LEU A 694 -22.81 -0.20 -10.46
CA LEU A 694 -24.13 -0.34 -11.03
C LEU A 694 -24.30 -1.73 -11.66
N PHE A 695 -25.27 -2.51 -11.17
CA PHE A 695 -25.67 -3.81 -11.77
C PHE A 695 -24.53 -4.81 -11.97
N ASN A 696 -23.42 -4.73 -11.20
CA ASN A 696 -22.21 -5.54 -11.34
C ASN A 696 -21.53 -5.44 -12.73
N ARG A 697 -21.85 -4.45 -13.54
CA ARG A 697 -21.34 -4.27 -14.91
C ARG A 697 -20.66 -2.94 -15.15
N VAL A 698 -21.12 -1.93 -14.48
CA VAL A 698 -20.62 -0.56 -14.63
C VAL A 698 -20.29 -0.02 -13.26
N ALA A 699 -19.10 0.54 -13.10
CA ALA A 699 -18.75 1.30 -11.91
C ALA A 699 -18.40 2.73 -12.30
N VAL A 700 -18.76 3.66 -11.44
CA VAL A 700 -18.42 5.08 -11.58
C VAL A 700 -17.56 5.51 -10.41
N LEU A 701 -16.57 6.34 -10.70
CA LEU A 701 -15.70 7.00 -9.72
C LEU A 701 -15.87 8.51 -9.85
N PHE A 702 -16.01 9.18 -8.73
CA PHE A 702 -16.07 10.63 -8.64
C PHE A 702 -15.27 11.08 -7.42
N GLY A 703 -14.25 11.92 -7.63
CA GLY A 703 -13.30 12.28 -6.59
C GLY A 703 -12.83 13.74 -6.65
N PRO A 704 -13.67 14.75 -6.33
CA PRO A 704 -13.26 16.13 -6.23
C PRO A 704 -12.55 16.44 -4.92
N ALA A 705 -11.58 17.37 -4.97
CA ALA A 705 -11.01 18.07 -3.84
C ALA A 705 -11.20 19.58 -4.03
N TYR A 706 -11.88 20.23 -3.13
CA TYR A 706 -12.22 21.65 -3.21
C TYR A 706 -11.63 22.43 -2.04
N ASP A 707 -10.98 23.54 -2.35
CA ASP A 707 -10.45 24.49 -1.38
C ASP A 707 -11.41 25.69 -1.25
N PHE A 708 -12.01 25.83 -0.08
CA PHE A 708 -12.93 26.93 0.24
C PHE A 708 -12.19 28.24 0.53
N THR A 709 -10.89 28.17 0.88
CA THR A 709 -10.08 29.36 1.16
C THR A 709 -9.78 30.14 -0.11
N THR A 710 -9.43 29.41 -1.16
CA THR A 710 -9.13 30.00 -2.48
C THR A 710 -10.31 29.93 -3.45
N HIS A 711 -11.44 29.32 -3.06
CA HIS A 711 -12.61 29.05 -3.89
C HIS A 711 -12.28 28.32 -5.20
N ARG A 712 -11.38 27.33 -5.11
CA ARG A 712 -10.90 26.57 -6.27
C ARG A 712 -11.03 25.07 -6.09
N LEU A 713 -11.28 24.40 -7.21
CA LEU A 713 -11.16 22.95 -7.29
C LEU A 713 -9.68 22.61 -7.38
N LEU A 714 -9.13 21.91 -6.37
CA LEU A 714 -7.71 21.52 -6.34
C LEU A 714 -7.42 20.34 -7.26
N SER A 715 -8.33 19.39 -7.30
CA SER A 715 -8.28 18.24 -8.19
C SER A 715 -9.66 17.63 -8.35
N ALA A 716 -9.88 16.93 -9.47
CA ALA A 716 -11.04 16.09 -9.67
C ALA A 716 -10.68 14.82 -10.44
N GLU A 717 -11.20 13.70 -10.00
CA GLU A 717 -11.08 12.42 -10.68
C GLU A 717 -12.47 11.95 -11.10
N TYR A 718 -12.63 11.64 -12.39
CA TYR A 718 -13.86 11.10 -12.96
C TYR A 718 -13.52 9.78 -13.65
N GLY A 719 -14.26 8.73 -13.36
CA GLY A 719 -13.98 7.43 -13.96
C GLY A 719 -15.22 6.61 -14.23
N ILE A 720 -15.18 5.83 -15.29
CA ILE A 720 -16.17 4.81 -15.63
C ILE A 720 -15.42 3.51 -15.87
N ARG A 721 -15.84 2.44 -15.21
CA ARG A 721 -15.39 1.07 -15.43
C ARG A 721 -16.54 0.26 -16.01
N ILE A 722 -16.28 -0.48 -17.07
CA ILE A 722 -17.21 -1.42 -17.68
C ILE A 722 -16.61 -2.81 -17.54
N LYS A 723 -17.40 -3.76 -17.04
CA LYS A 723 -17.00 -5.15 -16.90
C LYS A 723 -18.16 -6.10 -17.24
N PRO A 724 -17.90 -7.27 -17.83
CA PRO A 724 -18.94 -8.28 -18.10
C PRO A 724 -19.30 -9.04 -16.82
N PRO A 725 -20.41 -9.79 -16.81
CA PRO A 725 -20.79 -10.64 -15.68
C PRO A 725 -19.77 -11.72 -15.32
N CYS A 726 -18.98 -12.18 -16.31
CA CYS A 726 -17.91 -13.17 -16.11
C CYS A 726 -16.69 -12.60 -15.36
N ASN A 727 -16.58 -11.27 -15.16
CA ASN A 727 -15.39 -10.63 -14.60
C ASN A 727 -14.07 -11.07 -15.28
N CYS A 728 -14.11 -11.40 -16.58
CA CYS A 728 -12.94 -11.85 -17.30
C CYS A 728 -12.19 -10.72 -18.02
N TRP A 729 -12.77 -9.53 -18.07
CA TRP A 729 -12.13 -8.29 -18.49
C TRP A 729 -12.78 -7.08 -17.82
N ALA A 730 -12.05 -5.96 -17.83
CA ALA A 730 -12.61 -4.66 -17.48
C ALA A 730 -12.00 -3.58 -18.38
N PHE A 731 -12.83 -2.61 -18.76
CA PHE A 731 -12.38 -1.42 -19.44
C PHE A 731 -12.67 -0.20 -18.58
N ASP A 732 -11.62 0.51 -18.22
CA ASP A 732 -11.65 1.74 -17.44
C ASP A 732 -11.34 2.92 -18.34
N MET A 733 -12.06 4.00 -18.18
CA MET A 733 -11.72 5.29 -18.73
C MET A 733 -12.02 6.40 -17.73
N GLY A 734 -11.29 7.49 -17.82
CA GLY A 734 -11.52 8.63 -16.97
C GLY A 734 -10.66 9.83 -17.26
N ILE A 735 -10.93 10.86 -16.49
CA ILE A 735 -10.26 12.15 -16.54
C ILE A 735 -9.77 12.47 -15.13
N THR A 736 -8.52 12.86 -15.02
CA THR A 736 -7.97 13.47 -13.80
C THR A 736 -7.61 14.91 -14.14
N ASP A 737 -8.14 15.82 -13.36
CA ASP A 737 -7.89 17.25 -13.47
C ASP A 737 -7.20 17.73 -12.20
N THR A 738 -6.09 18.46 -12.32
CA THR A 738 -5.29 18.97 -11.18
C THR A 738 -4.93 20.42 -11.43
N VAL A 739 -4.79 21.19 -10.36
CA VAL A 739 -4.41 22.62 -10.45
C VAL A 739 -2.90 22.80 -10.26
N ASN A 740 -2.26 21.91 -9.53
CA ASN A 740 -0.81 21.97 -9.33
C ASN A 740 -0.18 20.56 -9.47
N PRO A 741 0.51 20.27 -10.57
CA PRO A 741 0.58 21.08 -11.81
C PRO A 741 -0.80 21.23 -12.46
N ASN A 742 -1.00 22.32 -13.22
CA ASN A 742 -2.24 22.54 -13.98
C ASN A 742 -2.29 21.57 -15.16
N GLU A 743 -2.96 20.45 -14.98
CA GLU A 743 -2.96 19.35 -15.93
C GLU A 743 -4.32 18.64 -15.99
N THR A 744 -4.86 18.50 -17.19
CA THR A 744 -5.97 17.59 -17.46
C THR A 744 -5.45 16.36 -18.17
N GLN A 745 -5.62 15.19 -17.57
CA GLN A 745 -5.11 13.91 -18.06
C GLN A 745 -6.25 12.97 -18.41
N PHE A 746 -6.28 12.49 -19.64
CA PHE A 746 -7.16 11.41 -20.08
C PHE A 746 -6.49 10.05 -19.83
N GLN A 747 -7.23 9.12 -19.29
CA GLN A 747 -6.75 7.83 -18.90
C GLN A 747 -7.69 6.73 -19.40
N PHE A 748 -7.12 5.62 -19.87
CA PHE A 748 -7.87 4.41 -20.15
C PHE A 748 -7.05 3.18 -19.79
N ARG A 749 -7.72 2.10 -19.43
CA ARG A 749 -7.10 0.82 -19.14
C ARG A 749 -8.01 -0.32 -19.57
N LEU A 750 -7.46 -1.26 -20.32
CA LEU A 750 -8.07 -2.56 -20.59
C LEU A 750 -7.37 -3.60 -19.71
N SER A 751 -8.13 -4.26 -18.85
CA SER A 751 -7.66 -5.36 -18.01
C SER A 751 -8.24 -6.67 -18.53
N LEU A 752 -7.40 -7.67 -18.71
CA LEU A 752 -7.79 -9.03 -19.12
C LEU A 752 -7.45 -9.99 -17.99
N GLY A 753 -8.44 -10.71 -17.49
CA GLY A 753 -8.24 -11.67 -16.40
C GLY A 753 -7.18 -12.72 -16.79
N GLY A 754 -6.14 -12.86 -15.98
CA GLY A 754 -5.05 -13.80 -16.19
C GLY A 754 -3.98 -13.38 -17.20
N LEU A 755 -4.17 -12.30 -17.97
CA LEU A 755 -3.15 -11.80 -18.94
C LEU A 755 -2.53 -10.46 -18.53
N GLY A 756 -3.18 -9.71 -17.61
CA GLY A 756 -2.70 -8.39 -17.22
C GLY A 756 -3.56 -7.24 -17.70
N SER A 757 -3.00 -6.03 -17.70
CA SER A 757 -3.72 -4.83 -18.12
C SER A 757 -2.85 -3.90 -18.95
N VAL A 758 -3.46 -3.20 -19.91
CA VAL A 758 -2.85 -2.20 -20.78
C VAL A 758 -3.48 -0.84 -20.48
N GLY A 759 -2.68 0.21 -20.31
CA GLY A 759 -3.15 1.56 -20.06
C GLY A 759 -3.13 1.95 -18.59
N LYS A 760 -3.61 3.16 -18.30
CA LYS A 760 -3.72 3.77 -16.97
C LYS A 760 -5.20 3.96 -16.61
N SER A 761 -5.53 3.91 -15.35
CA SER A 761 -6.91 4.01 -14.90
C SER A 761 -7.02 4.89 -13.66
N PRO A 762 -8.05 5.72 -13.55
CA PRO A 762 -8.40 6.41 -12.32
C PRO A 762 -8.80 5.44 -11.20
N PHE A 763 -9.16 4.20 -11.55
CA PHE A 763 -9.42 3.11 -10.59
C PHE A 763 -8.15 2.39 -10.12
N ALA A 764 -6.96 2.99 -10.22
CA ALA A 764 -5.70 2.33 -9.83
C ALA A 764 -5.69 1.85 -8.36
N ARG A 765 -6.43 2.54 -7.49
CA ARG A 765 -6.60 2.19 -6.06
C ARG A 765 -7.68 1.12 -5.83
N ILE A 766 -8.44 0.75 -6.85
CA ILE A 766 -9.52 -0.22 -6.80
C ILE A 766 -9.16 -1.32 -7.80
N PRO A 767 -8.42 -2.35 -7.39
CA PRO A 767 -7.97 -3.40 -8.29
C PRO A 767 -9.17 -4.12 -8.91
N PHE A 768 -9.01 -4.52 -10.16
CA PHE A 768 -9.95 -5.39 -10.84
C PHE A 768 -9.76 -6.82 -10.32
N GLN A 769 -10.76 -7.36 -9.64
CA GLN A 769 -10.78 -8.75 -9.21
C GLN A 769 -11.38 -9.62 -10.32
N SER A 770 -10.56 -10.47 -10.93
CA SER A 770 -11.02 -11.50 -11.85
C SER A 770 -11.36 -12.80 -11.09
N HIS A 771 -12.05 -13.75 -11.74
CA HIS A 771 -12.25 -15.09 -11.16
C HIS A 771 -10.94 -15.87 -10.95
N MET A 772 -9.82 -15.39 -11.51
CA MET A 772 -8.48 -15.96 -11.35
C MET A 772 -7.72 -15.44 -10.12
N GLY A 773 -8.39 -14.67 -9.25
CA GLY A 773 -7.81 -14.04 -8.09
C GLY A 773 -7.44 -12.56 -8.33
N VAL A 774 -7.02 -11.89 -7.28
CA VAL A 774 -6.46 -10.53 -7.35
C VAL A 774 -5.10 -10.67 -8.02
N LEU A 775 -4.91 -10.03 -9.18
CA LEU A 775 -3.56 -9.86 -9.71
C LEU A 775 -2.76 -9.10 -8.64
N PRO A 776 -1.59 -9.60 -8.22
CA PRO A 776 -0.78 -8.89 -7.24
C PRO A 776 -0.54 -7.45 -7.72
N ALA A 777 -0.53 -6.50 -6.79
CA ALA A 777 -0.32 -5.08 -7.09
C ALA A 777 0.97 -4.81 -7.90
N SER A 778 1.87 -5.80 -7.97
CA SER A 778 3.09 -5.80 -8.78
C SER A 778 2.89 -5.71 -10.30
N TYR A 779 1.66 -5.85 -10.78
CA TYR A 779 1.35 -5.76 -12.21
C TYR A 779 0.62 -4.46 -12.59
N TYR A 780 0.52 -3.50 -11.65
CA TYR A 780 -0.19 -2.24 -11.91
C TYR A 780 0.78 -1.04 -11.97
#